data_0e48714d7350d97147320a2cc88e9499
#
_entry.id   0e48714d7350d97147320a2cc88e9499
#
_cell.length_a   1.000
_cell.length_b   1.000
_cell.length_c   1.000
_cell.angle_alpha   90.00
_cell.angle_beta   90.00
_cell.angle_gamma   90.00
#
_symmetry.space_group_name_H-M   'P 1'
#
loop_
_entity.id
_entity.type
_entity.pdbx_description
1 polymer ?
#
loop_
_entity_poly.entity_id
_entity_poly.type
_entity_poly.pdbx_seq_one_letter_code
_entity_poly.pdbx_strand_id
1 'polypeptide(L)'
;MTNNPGIIPKIQRTWKLRKRLYHRMLDTDAALTLGTALLVGVGAGFGAVIFRRLIESIHDFSFSSVPSWFGLDFPLHLILMPALGGLIVGPLVYYFAREAKGHGVPEVMEALELRGGVIRPRVVLVKALASSVCIGTGGSVGREGPIAQIGSAIGSVVGQVLKLPKERIRTLVACGAAGGVAATFNAPIAGAIFALEVLLRRFGSLYFGAVVISAVTADVIAHYFEGDHRAFLVPDYSLISGWELILYTLLGLISALGGIIFYRLLYFSEDAWARIRFPEPLKPVLGGIILGTVGLYTYQLDGVPRIFGVGYHTIEEALAGTMMLEMALALLVLKLFSTTLTLGSGGSGGIFAPSLFMGAMLGCGYGHLMNLFFPEFTAPAGAYALVGMAAFFSGAAHAPITAVFILFEMTGQYEIIMPLMISSVISTLISRGISSDSIYTLKLKRRGVVLQQDQHDVDLMQGITSGEAMNRHPEMVTMDMSLEQLMEEFARTHYQALPVVDEQKRLTGIVNIRSIDQLQLQEGLDGKKVSDIAETLDLPKVNSTDPLWLVLRHLEDHGGGCVPVIKSEKDPKLLGVLRRIDIIRAYNKVVTRKASQQHQEEMLTLRHLNQAGLMQVRISSKSPLVGMKVRELELGEDSLLVSIRRRNKLRVVRGDTVLQAGDEVMIFSEHPRGSQLRERLSGDTSGEDDFAEATSVKHREVVIPSGKGASGMLVKDLNLPENCVLVRILRGEKVILPRGNTRLQGEDRVEIVGHEEQLLQAETCLAS
;
A
#
# COMPACT_ATOMS: atom_id res chain seq x y z
N MET A 1 4.60 58.51 45.23
CA MET A 1 3.77 57.46 44.61
C MET A 1 4.06 57.45 43.11
N THR A 2 4.97 56.62 42.65
CA THR A 2 5.44 56.57 41.27
C THR A 2 4.67 55.47 40.53
N ASN A 3 3.76 55.88 39.61
CA ASN A 3 3.08 55.01 38.69
C ASN A 3 4.05 54.48 37.67
N ASN A 4 4.26 53.15 37.59
CA ASN A 4 5.10 52.46 36.64
C ASN A 4 4.25 51.94 35.49
N PRO A 5 4.25 52.58 34.27
CA PRO A 5 3.32 52.24 33.17
C PRO A 5 3.83 51.09 32.26
N GLY A 6 4.83 50.30 32.67
CA GLY A 6 5.47 49.34 31.79
C GLY A 6 5.06 47.86 31.89
N ILE A 7 4.21 47.47 32.86
CA ILE A 7 3.92 46.05 33.15
C ILE A 7 2.68 45.54 32.46
N ILE A 8 1.65 46.36 32.28
CA ILE A 8 0.36 46.00 31.71
C ILE A 8 0.43 45.58 30.22
N PRO A 9 1.18 46.25 29.32
CA PRO A 9 1.26 45.83 27.92
C PRO A 9 2.03 44.55 27.68
N LYS A 10 2.98 44.17 28.55
CA LYS A 10 3.71 42.89 28.41
C LYS A 10 2.80 41.68 28.74
N ILE A 11 1.94 41.77 29.72
CA ILE A 11 1.01 40.72 30.11
C ILE A 11 -0.07 40.52 29.05
N GLN A 12 -0.58 41.57 28.44
CA GLN A 12 -1.55 41.48 27.34
C GLN A 12 -0.92 40.91 26.06
N ARG A 13 0.36 41.16 25.81
CA ARG A 13 1.07 40.63 24.65
C ARG A 13 1.37 39.14 24.81
N THR A 14 1.74 38.70 26.02
CA THR A 14 1.94 37.26 26.33
C THR A 14 0.62 36.51 26.35
N TRP A 15 -0.49 37.13 26.75
CA TRP A 15 -1.82 36.51 26.72
C TRP A 15 -2.37 36.38 25.30
N LYS A 16 -2.15 37.40 24.44
CA LYS A 16 -2.48 37.32 23.00
C LYS A 16 -1.62 36.30 22.25
N LEU A 17 -0.34 36.16 22.59
CA LEU A 17 0.55 35.13 22.05
C LEU A 17 0.14 33.73 22.52
N ARG A 18 -0.19 33.56 23.81
CA ARG A 18 -0.74 32.29 24.33
C ARG A 18 -2.09 31.94 23.68
N LYS A 19 -2.96 32.90 23.48
CA LYS A 19 -4.25 32.68 22.81
C LYS A 19 -4.10 32.38 21.34
N ARG A 20 -3.14 32.99 20.62
CA ARG A 20 -2.77 32.65 19.24
C ARG A 20 -2.07 31.30 19.12
N LEU A 21 -1.20 30.95 20.04
CA LEU A 21 -0.60 29.61 20.13
C LEU A 21 -1.66 28.56 20.49
N TYR A 22 -2.55 28.85 21.43
CA TYR A 22 -3.67 27.97 21.79
C TYR A 22 -4.66 27.76 20.63
N HIS A 23 -4.98 28.79 19.84
CA HIS A 23 -5.79 28.67 18.62
C HIS A 23 -5.04 28.02 17.43
N ARG A 24 -3.72 28.13 17.36
CA ARG A 24 -2.91 27.38 16.39
C ARG A 24 -2.67 25.93 16.82
N MET A 25 -2.63 25.63 18.10
CA MET A 25 -2.58 24.24 18.61
C MET A 25 -3.94 23.53 18.55
N LEU A 26 -5.03 24.28 18.45
CA LEU A 26 -6.37 23.80 18.16
C LEU A 26 -6.74 24.08 16.69
N ASP A 27 -5.84 23.86 15.75
CA ASP A 27 -6.27 23.49 14.42
C ASP A 27 -7.08 22.20 14.61
N THR A 28 -8.38 22.30 14.53
CA THR A 28 -9.37 21.27 14.90
C THR A 28 -9.05 19.92 14.28
N ASP A 29 -8.35 19.91 13.16
CA ASP A 29 -7.91 18.72 12.41
C ASP A 29 -6.70 18.01 13.03
N ALA A 30 -5.70 18.73 13.53
CA ALA A 30 -4.53 18.14 14.16
C ALA A 30 -4.88 17.52 15.53
N ALA A 31 -5.66 18.24 16.34
CA ALA A 31 -6.12 17.76 17.65
C ALA A 31 -7.01 16.51 17.52
N LEU A 32 -7.90 16.48 16.51
CA LEU A 32 -8.73 15.30 16.23
C LEU A 32 -7.87 14.10 15.80
N THR A 33 -6.86 14.31 14.97
CA THR A 33 -5.96 13.25 14.50
C THR A 33 -5.14 12.68 15.66
N LEU A 34 -4.58 13.54 16.53
CA LEU A 34 -3.81 13.12 17.69
C LEU A 34 -4.71 12.42 18.75
N GLY A 35 -5.89 12.96 19.02
CA GLY A 35 -6.85 12.36 19.95
C GLY A 35 -7.34 10.98 19.49
N THR A 36 -7.62 10.83 18.20
CA THR A 36 -8.03 9.53 17.64
C THR A 36 -6.87 8.52 17.61
N ALA A 37 -5.63 8.96 17.34
CA ALA A 37 -4.44 8.12 17.40
C ALA A 37 -4.18 7.60 18.84
N LEU A 38 -4.32 8.47 19.85
CA LEU A 38 -4.22 8.10 21.26
C LEU A 38 -5.30 7.06 21.63
N LEU A 39 -6.55 7.27 21.23
CA LEU A 39 -7.64 6.33 21.47
C LEU A 39 -7.36 4.96 20.83
N VAL A 40 -6.84 4.95 19.61
CA VAL A 40 -6.45 3.71 18.92
C VAL A 40 -5.27 3.05 19.63
N GLY A 41 -4.27 3.82 20.10
CA GLY A 41 -3.14 3.32 20.89
C GLY A 41 -3.61 2.65 22.18
N VAL A 42 -4.55 3.26 22.89
CA VAL A 42 -5.18 2.67 24.09
C VAL A 42 -5.85 1.32 23.74
N GLY A 43 -6.68 1.32 22.70
CA GLY A 43 -7.35 0.10 22.25
C GLY A 43 -6.38 -1.01 21.82
N ALA A 44 -5.32 -0.65 21.08
CA ALA A 44 -4.30 -1.58 20.61
C ALA A 44 -3.47 -2.16 21.78
N GLY A 45 -3.10 -1.32 22.76
CA GLY A 45 -2.38 -1.74 23.96
C GLY A 45 -3.18 -2.75 24.79
N PHE A 46 -4.44 -2.45 25.12
CA PHE A 46 -5.32 -3.43 25.79
C PHE A 46 -5.53 -4.68 24.95
N GLY A 47 -5.71 -4.52 23.62
CA GLY A 47 -5.82 -5.64 22.70
C GLY A 47 -4.61 -6.57 22.75
N ALA A 48 -3.40 -6.02 22.83
CA ALA A 48 -2.16 -6.79 22.94
C ALA A 48 -2.06 -7.54 24.27
N VAL A 49 -2.35 -6.88 25.39
CA VAL A 49 -2.33 -7.50 26.73
C VAL A 49 -3.34 -8.65 26.81
N ILE A 50 -4.58 -8.43 26.37
CA ILE A 50 -5.62 -9.47 26.37
C ILE A 50 -5.22 -10.63 25.48
N PHE A 51 -4.70 -10.36 24.30
CA PHE A 51 -4.29 -11.37 23.34
C PHE A 51 -3.12 -12.23 23.87
N ARG A 52 -2.14 -11.60 24.52
CA ARG A 52 -1.02 -12.29 25.15
C ARG A 52 -1.49 -13.21 26.27
N ARG A 53 -2.28 -12.69 27.23
CA ARG A 53 -2.83 -13.50 28.34
C ARG A 53 -3.69 -14.64 27.85
N LEU A 54 -4.43 -14.46 26.77
CA LEU A 54 -5.23 -15.51 26.17
C LEU A 54 -4.35 -16.63 25.60
N ILE A 55 -3.23 -16.30 24.93
CA ILE A 55 -2.25 -17.28 24.44
C ILE A 55 -1.66 -18.05 25.63
N GLU A 56 -1.19 -17.35 26.66
CA GLU A 56 -0.58 -17.94 27.85
C GLU A 56 -1.58 -18.88 28.58
N SER A 57 -2.82 -18.44 28.79
CA SER A 57 -3.86 -19.25 29.43
C SER A 57 -4.16 -20.53 28.65
N ILE A 58 -4.24 -20.46 27.31
CA ILE A 58 -4.48 -21.64 26.48
C ILE A 58 -3.25 -22.55 26.46
N HIS A 59 -2.04 -21.98 26.49
CA HIS A 59 -0.79 -22.75 26.58
C HIS A 59 -0.70 -23.52 27.87
N ASP A 60 -0.92 -22.87 29.01
CA ASP A 60 -0.88 -23.48 30.35
C ASP A 60 -1.96 -24.57 30.51
N PHE A 61 -3.15 -24.31 29.96
CA PHE A 61 -4.19 -25.33 29.92
C PHE A 61 -3.75 -26.54 29.09
N SER A 62 -3.17 -26.32 27.90
CA SER A 62 -2.82 -27.38 26.96
C SER A 62 -1.63 -28.23 27.41
N PHE A 63 -0.61 -27.64 28.03
CA PHE A 63 0.67 -28.30 28.30
C PHE A 63 0.98 -28.49 29.79
N SER A 64 0.24 -27.82 30.71
CA SER A 64 0.39 -27.98 32.14
C SER A 64 -0.82 -28.69 32.78
N SER A 65 -2.04 -28.17 32.51
CA SER A 65 -3.25 -28.68 33.20
C SER A 65 -3.72 -30.03 32.66
N VAL A 66 -3.80 -30.18 31.30
CA VAL A 66 -4.32 -31.43 30.69
C VAL A 66 -3.45 -32.64 30.99
N PRO A 67 -2.10 -32.60 30.89
CA PRO A 67 -1.26 -33.72 31.25
C PRO A 67 -1.43 -34.14 32.72
N SER A 68 -1.53 -33.18 33.64
CA SER A 68 -1.71 -33.45 35.07
C SER A 68 -3.05 -34.13 35.40
N TRP A 69 -4.13 -33.78 34.66
CA TRP A 69 -5.47 -34.40 34.89
C TRP A 69 -5.56 -35.84 34.41
N PHE A 70 -4.88 -36.17 33.31
CA PHE A 70 -4.97 -37.49 32.71
C PHE A 70 -3.88 -38.46 33.13
N GLY A 71 -2.87 -38.02 33.91
CA GLY A 71 -1.76 -38.87 34.42
C GLY A 71 -1.03 -39.58 33.26
N LEU A 72 -0.84 -38.90 32.15
CA LEU A 72 -0.26 -39.51 30.93
C LEU A 72 1.25 -39.68 31.13
N ASP A 73 1.72 -40.91 31.33
CA ASP A 73 3.14 -41.25 31.40
C ASP A 73 3.86 -41.01 30.06
N PHE A 74 3.12 -41.13 28.96
CA PHE A 74 3.62 -40.83 27.60
C PHE A 74 3.11 -39.45 27.15
N PRO A 75 3.97 -38.58 26.54
CA PRO A 75 3.60 -37.20 26.17
C PRO A 75 2.68 -37.12 24.94
N LEU A 76 1.59 -37.91 24.94
CA LEU A 76 0.59 -37.97 23.85
C LEU A 76 -0.10 -36.60 23.66
N HIS A 77 -0.17 -35.78 24.70
CA HIS A 77 -0.73 -34.45 24.67
C HIS A 77 0.00 -33.55 23.66
N LEU A 78 1.31 -33.79 23.39
CA LEU A 78 2.07 -33.04 22.39
C LEU A 78 1.53 -33.24 20.96
N ILE A 79 0.86 -34.38 20.68
CA ILE A 79 0.20 -34.65 19.41
C ILE A 79 -1.25 -34.18 19.43
N LEU A 80 -1.96 -34.44 20.53
CA LEU A 80 -3.38 -34.17 20.63
C LEU A 80 -3.70 -32.67 20.69
N MET A 81 -2.91 -31.87 21.42
CA MET A 81 -3.21 -30.44 21.58
C MET A 81 -3.15 -29.66 20.27
N PRO A 82 -2.11 -29.78 19.40
CA PRO A 82 -2.13 -29.13 18.10
C PRO A 82 -3.26 -29.61 17.19
N ALA A 83 -3.65 -30.90 17.27
CA ALA A 83 -4.77 -31.45 16.50
C ALA A 83 -6.12 -30.86 16.96
N LEU A 84 -6.36 -30.79 18.29
CA LEU A 84 -7.56 -30.16 18.88
C LEU A 84 -7.59 -28.65 18.57
N GLY A 85 -6.44 -27.98 18.68
CA GLY A 85 -6.32 -26.59 18.23
C GLY A 85 -6.75 -26.41 16.78
N GLY A 86 -6.30 -27.27 15.88
CA GLY A 86 -6.70 -27.31 14.49
C GLY A 86 -8.21 -27.53 14.30
N LEU A 87 -8.83 -28.39 15.12
CA LEU A 87 -10.26 -28.68 15.10
C LEU A 87 -11.11 -27.45 15.49
N ILE A 88 -10.59 -26.57 16.35
CA ILE A 88 -11.26 -25.32 16.75
C ILE A 88 -10.98 -24.22 15.73
N VAL A 89 -9.71 -24.02 15.35
CA VAL A 89 -9.28 -22.93 14.47
C VAL A 89 -9.87 -23.05 13.06
N GLY A 90 -9.89 -24.26 12.49
CA GLY A 90 -10.38 -24.48 11.14
C GLY A 90 -11.83 -24.02 10.92
N PRO A 91 -12.82 -24.54 11.67
CA PRO A 91 -14.20 -24.08 11.59
C PRO A 91 -14.37 -22.61 11.96
N LEU A 92 -13.66 -22.12 13.00
CA LEU A 92 -13.75 -20.74 13.44
C LEU A 92 -13.37 -19.76 12.31
N VAL A 93 -12.27 -20.03 11.62
CA VAL A 93 -11.81 -19.20 10.50
C VAL A 93 -12.72 -19.36 9.28
N TYR A 94 -13.11 -20.59 8.96
CA TYR A 94 -13.88 -20.90 7.75
C TYR A 94 -15.28 -20.26 7.76
N TYR A 95 -16.00 -20.38 8.88
CA TYR A 95 -17.41 -19.93 8.97
C TYR A 95 -17.57 -18.47 9.39
N PHE A 96 -16.65 -17.93 10.21
CA PHE A 96 -16.83 -16.60 10.82
C PHE A 96 -16.00 -15.49 10.15
N ALA A 97 -14.73 -15.72 9.81
CA ALA A 97 -13.92 -14.71 9.13
C ALA A 97 -12.75 -15.36 8.38
N ARG A 98 -12.91 -15.56 7.09
CA ARG A 98 -11.82 -16.08 6.24
C ARG A 98 -10.59 -15.18 6.19
N GLU A 99 -10.76 -13.88 6.49
CA GLU A 99 -9.67 -12.90 6.62
C GLU A 99 -8.76 -13.18 7.83
N ALA A 100 -9.17 -14.03 8.76
CA ALA A 100 -8.34 -14.48 9.89
C ALA A 100 -7.39 -15.63 9.54
N LYS A 101 -7.50 -16.24 8.35
CA LYS A 101 -6.62 -17.30 7.84
C LYS A 101 -5.22 -16.74 7.53
N GLY A 102 -4.16 -17.48 7.95
CA GLY A 102 -2.78 -17.11 7.64
C GLY A 102 -2.20 -16.01 8.52
N HIS A 103 -1.25 -15.23 7.98
CA HIS A 103 -0.37 -14.40 8.81
C HIS A 103 -0.82 -12.94 9.07
N GLY A 104 -1.91 -12.47 8.49
CA GLY A 104 -2.62 -11.26 8.91
C GLY A 104 -2.17 -9.95 8.26
N VAL A 105 -0.87 -9.72 8.08
CA VAL A 105 -0.33 -8.47 7.52
C VAL A 105 -0.82 -8.19 6.08
N PRO A 106 -0.82 -9.15 5.14
CA PRO A 106 -1.36 -8.92 3.80
C PRO A 106 -2.83 -8.54 3.78
N GLU A 107 -3.63 -9.08 4.71
CA GLU A 107 -5.04 -8.73 4.85
C GLU A 107 -5.23 -7.26 5.24
N VAL A 108 -4.35 -6.73 6.09
CA VAL A 108 -4.32 -5.30 6.42
C VAL A 108 -3.89 -4.46 5.22
N MET A 109 -2.83 -4.89 4.50
CA MET A 109 -2.37 -4.21 3.30
C MET A 109 -3.45 -4.19 2.21
N GLU A 110 -4.16 -5.31 1.99
CA GLU A 110 -5.29 -5.39 1.06
C GLU A 110 -6.42 -4.41 1.45
N ALA A 111 -6.75 -4.34 2.76
CA ALA A 111 -7.77 -3.41 3.24
C ALA A 111 -7.35 -1.94 3.05
N LEU A 112 -6.08 -1.62 3.24
CA LEU A 112 -5.54 -0.27 2.99
C LEU A 112 -5.62 0.10 1.51
N GLU A 113 -5.24 -0.79 0.60
CA GLU A 113 -5.21 -0.52 -0.84
C GLU A 113 -6.60 -0.52 -1.48
N LEU A 114 -7.39 -1.59 -1.27
CA LEU A 114 -8.64 -1.79 -2.00
C LEU A 114 -9.86 -1.20 -1.29
N ARG A 115 -9.85 -1.14 0.06
CA ARG A 115 -11.04 -0.79 0.86
C ARG A 115 -10.89 0.52 1.63
N GLY A 116 -9.83 1.31 1.37
CA GLY A 116 -9.57 2.55 2.09
C GLY A 116 -9.40 2.37 3.60
N GLY A 117 -8.86 1.22 4.04
CA GLY A 117 -8.64 0.90 5.44
C GLY A 117 -9.86 0.33 6.18
N VAL A 118 -10.98 0.03 5.49
CA VAL A 118 -12.17 -0.53 6.14
C VAL A 118 -12.00 -2.02 6.41
N ILE A 119 -11.92 -2.39 7.68
CA ILE A 119 -11.84 -3.76 8.20
C ILE A 119 -13.10 -4.07 9.01
N ARG A 120 -13.67 -5.27 8.81
CA ARG A 120 -14.88 -5.69 9.52
C ARG A 120 -14.63 -5.89 11.02
N PRO A 121 -15.46 -5.35 11.95
CA PRO A 121 -15.23 -5.45 13.39
C PRO A 121 -15.07 -6.89 13.91
N ARG A 122 -15.79 -7.84 13.33
CA ARG A 122 -15.71 -9.27 13.70
C ARG A 122 -14.29 -9.87 13.55
N VAL A 123 -13.46 -9.28 12.66
CA VAL A 123 -12.08 -9.76 12.44
C VAL A 123 -11.24 -9.63 13.71
N VAL A 124 -11.47 -8.58 14.55
CA VAL A 124 -10.79 -8.42 15.85
C VAL A 124 -10.94 -9.67 16.73
N LEU A 125 -12.19 -10.10 16.94
CA LEU A 125 -12.50 -11.24 17.82
C LEU A 125 -12.06 -12.57 17.21
N VAL A 126 -12.40 -12.81 15.93
CA VAL A 126 -12.10 -14.09 15.28
C VAL A 126 -10.58 -14.27 15.14
N LYS A 127 -9.83 -13.22 14.80
CA LYS A 127 -8.36 -13.30 14.71
C LYS A 127 -7.74 -13.53 16.08
N ALA A 128 -8.19 -12.81 17.10
CA ALA A 128 -7.68 -12.99 18.46
C ALA A 128 -7.89 -14.44 18.94
N LEU A 129 -9.11 -14.96 18.83
CA LEU A 129 -9.43 -16.33 19.26
C LEU A 129 -8.70 -17.39 18.42
N ALA A 130 -8.77 -17.29 17.09
CA ALA A 130 -8.15 -18.28 16.19
C ALA A 130 -6.64 -18.35 16.38
N SER A 131 -5.96 -17.18 16.50
CA SER A 131 -4.50 -17.16 16.69
C SER A 131 -4.09 -17.56 18.09
N SER A 132 -4.85 -17.18 19.13
CA SER A 132 -4.54 -17.61 20.52
C SER A 132 -4.68 -19.12 20.67
N VAL A 133 -5.74 -19.72 20.11
CA VAL A 133 -5.90 -21.19 20.11
C VAL A 133 -4.79 -21.84 19.30
N CYS A 134 -4.50 -21.34 18.09
CA CYS A 134 -3.45 -21.92 17.24
C CYS A 134 -2.07 -21.92 17.95
N ILE A 135 -1.66 -20.76 18.51
CA ILE A 135 -0.36 -20.60 19.17
C ILE A 135 -0.33 -21.36 20.50
N GLY A 136 -1.37 -21.20 21.33
CA GLY A 136 -1.45 -21.79 22.66
C GLY A 136 -1.52 -23.31 22.67
N THR A 137 -2.03 -23.93 21.59
CA THR A 137 -2.04 -25.40 21.42
C THR A 137 -0.79 -25.94 20.71
N GLY A 138 0.24 -25.14 20.50
CA GLY A 138 1.53 -25.56 19.93
C GLY A 138 1.75 -25.24 18.47
N GLY A 139 0.84 -24.54 17.77
CA GLY A 139 1.04 -24.09 16.38
C GLY A 139 2.33 -23.30 16.21
N SER A 140 3.18 -23.70 15.27
CA SER A 140 4.52 -23.12 15.04
C SER A 140 4.44 -21.78 14.28
N VAL A 141 3.92 -20.75 14.94
CA VAL A 141 3.66 -19.42 14.35
C VAL A 141 3.85 -18.32 15.40
N GLY A 142 3.99 -17.07 14.94
CA GLY A 142 4.17 -15.91 15.79
C GLY A 142 2.86 -15.19 16.15
N ARG A 143 2.93 -14.34 17.15
CA ARG A 143 1.80 -13.51 17.63
C ARG A 143 1.72 -12.14 16.96
N GLU A 144 2.77 -11.69 16.30
CA GLU A 144 2.96 -10.32 15.81
C GLU A 144 2.06 -9.97 14.62
N GLY A 145 1.92 -10.88 13.65
CA GLY A 145 1.00 -10.70 12.53
C GLY A 145 -0.46 -10.56 12.97
N PRO A 146 -0.95 -11.48 13.82
CA PRO A 146 -2.28 -11.35 14.42
C PRO A 146 -2.50 -10.05 15.16
N ILE A 147 -1.56 -9.62 16.02
CA ILE A 147 -1.76 -8.38 16.79
C ILE A 147 -1.72 -7.14 15.91
N ALA A 148 -0.88 -7.11 14.90
CA ALA A 148 -0.91 -6.04 13.90
C ALA A 148 -2.27 -5.96 13.19
N GLN A 149 -2.89 -7.11 12.87
CA GLN A 149 -4.22 -7.16 12.27
C GLN A 149 -5.32 -6.77 13.26
N ILE A 150 -5.24 -7.20 14.54
CA ILE A 150 -6.18 -6.84 15.60
C ILE A 150 -6.12 -5.33 15.85
N GLY A 151 -4.93 -4.76 16.04
CA GLY A 151 -4.74 -3.33 16.24
C GLY A 151 -5.23 -2.51 15.03
N SER A 152 -4.89 -2.94 13.82
CA SER A 152 -5.39 -2.34 12.58
C SER A 152 -6.91 -2.35 12.50
N ALA A 153 -7.55 -3.46 12.88
CA ALA A 153 -9.00 -3.56 12.88
C ALA A 153 -9.65 -2.66 13.95
N ILE A 154 -9.01 -2.50 15.12
CA ILE A 154 -9.45 -1.53 16.15
C ILE A 154 -9.36 -0.11 15.58
N GLY A 155 -8.24 0.28 14.95
CA GLY A 155 -8.08 1.58 14.30
C GLY A 155 -9.13 1.83 13.23
N SER A 156 -9.43 0.82 12.41
CA SER A 156 -10.49 0.85 11.41
C SER A 156 -11.88 1.06 12.03
N VAL A 157 -12.20 0.33 13.10
CA VAL A 157 -13.48 0.43 13.81
C VAL A 157 -13.67 1.82 14.40
N VAL A 158 -12.66 2.38 15.06
CA VAL A 158 -12.69 3.75 15.57
C VAL A 158 -12.99 4.75 14.45
N GLY A 159 -12.31 4.63 13.31
CA GLY A 159 -12.54 5.49 12.15
C GLY A 159 -13.93 5.34 11.55
N GLN A 160 -14.48 4.11 11.49
CA GLN A 160 -15.83 3.84 10.99
C GLN A 160 -16.91 4.38 11.93
N VAL A 161 -16.77 4.19 13.24
CA VAL A 161 -17.71 4.68 14.26
C VAL A 161 -17.77 6.20 14.26
N LEU A 162 -16.61 6.86 14.13
CA LEU A 162 -16.49 8.31 14.03
C LEU A 162 -16.82 8.86 12.64
N LYS A 163 -17.15 7.97 11.66
CA LYS A 163 -17.48 8.32 10.26
C LYS A 163 -16.42 9.20 9.60
N LEU A 164 -15.14 8.89 9.84
CA LEU A 164 -14.01 9.65 9.29
C LEU A 164 -13.82 9.37 7.80
N PRO A 165 -13.22 10.31 7.05
CA PRO A 165 -12.82 10.07 5.66
C PRO A 165 -11.85 8.89 5.52
N LYS A 166 -11.86 8.21 4.37
CA LYS A 166 -11.04 7.02 4.10
C LYS A 166 -9.55 7.23 4.38
N GLU A 167 -9.00 8.40 4.01
CA GLU A 167 -7.58 8.73 4.28
C GLU A 167 -7.24 8.73 5.77
N ARG A 168 -8.15 9.22 6.62
CA ARG A 168 -7.96 9.16 8.07
C ARG A 168 -8.13 7.75 8.61
N ILE A 169 -9.07 6.96 8.07
CA ILE A 169 -9.20 5.54 8.45
C ILE A 169 -7.91 4.79 8.12
N ARG A 170 -7.30 5.02 6.95
CA ARG A 170 -5.98 4.44 6.60
C ARG A 170 -4.92 4.78 7.64
N THR A 171 -4.86 6.05 8.08
CA THR A 171 -3.93 6.48 9.15
C THR A 171 -4.20 5.75 10.46
N LEU A 172 -5.47 5.64 10.89
CA LEU A 172 -5.81 4.96 12.13
C LEU A 172 -5.56 3.45 12.09
N VAL A 173 -5.71 2.82 10.92
CA VAL A 173 -5.32 1.42 10.69
C VAL A 173 -3.82 1.23 10.92
N ALA A 174 -3.00 2.14 10.38
CA ALA A 174 -1.56 2.13 10.62
C ALA A 174 -1.20 2.41 12.09
N CYS A 175 -1.89 3.36 12.74
CA CYS A 175 -1.76 3.62 14.17
C CYS A 175 -2.05 2.38 15.01
N GLY A 176 -3.12 1.64 14.68
CA GLY A 176 -3.49 0.41 15.39
C GLY A 176 -2.46 -0.71 15.21
N ALA A 177 -1.95 -0.89 13.98
CA ALA A 177 -0.87 -1.85 13.73
C ALA A 177 0.40 -1.50 14.51
N ALA A 178 0.82 -0.22 14.45
CA ALA A 178 1.99 0.28 15.18
C ALA A 178 1.86 0.04 16.68
N GLY A 179 0.70 0.39 17.26
CA GLY A 179 0.43 0.15 18.67
C GLY A 179 0.42 -1.33 19.06
N GLY A 180 -0.18 -2.19 18.21
CA GLY A 180 -0.19 -3.63 18.47
C GLY A 180 1.22 -4.25 18.46
N VAL A 181 2.06 -3.87 17.48
CA VAL A 181 3.46 -4.34 17.40
C VAL A 181 4.29 -3.76 18.53
N ALA A 182 4.18 -2.46 18.82
CA ALA A 182 4.86 -1.80 19.93
C ALA A 182 4.60 -2.50 21.26
N ALA A 183 3.34 -2.65 21.62
CA ALA A 183 2.93 -3.30 22.87
C ALA A 183 3.34 -4.78 22.99
N THR A 184 3.55 -5.48 21.86
CA THR A 184 3.94 -6.90 21.86
C THR A 184 5.42 -7.08 22.12
N PHE A 185 6.26 -6.18 21.60
CA PHE A 185 7.71 -6.30 21.65
C PHE A 185 8.38 -5.36 22.64
N ASN A 186 7.62 -4.48 23.29
CA ASN A 186 8.17 -3.39 24.08
C ASN A 186 9.09 -2.50 23.20
N ALA A 187 8.60 -2.14 21.99
CA ALA A 187 9.39 -1.57 20.94
C ALA A 187 8.57 -0.51 20.15
N PRO A 188 8.35 0.69 20.73
CA PRO A 188 7.48 1.71 20.14
C PRO A 188 8.04 2.32 18.85
N ILE A 189 9.36 2.50 18.74
CA ILE A 189 10.00 3.02 17.52
C ILE A 189 9.84 2.00 16.39
N ALA A 190 10.15 0.74 16.65
CA ALA A 190 10.03 -0.33 15.67
C ALA A 190 8.59 -0.56 15.24
N GLY A 191 7.63 -0.49 16.16
CA GLY A 191 6.20 -0.58 15.84
C GLY A 191 5.75 0.53 14.90
N ALA A 192 6.18 1.76 15.14
CA ALA A 192 5.90 2.89 14.26
C ALA A 192 6.55 2.72 12.88
N ILE A 193 7.81 2.32 12.82
CA ILE A 193 8.54 2.07 11.57
C ILE A 193 7.90 0.93 10.79
N PHE A 194 7.50 -0.17 11.43
CA PHE A 194 6.81 -1.29 10.79
C PHE A 194 5.55 -0.82 10.06
N ALA A 195 4.73 0.00 10.72
CA ALA A 195 3.52 0.52 10.11
C ALA A 195 3.81 1.43 8.89
N LEU A 196 4.89 2.21 8.93
CA LEU A 196 5.29 3.10 7.84
C LEU A 196 5.99 2.35 6.70
N GLU A 197 6.93 1.45 7.02
CA GLU A 197 7.76 0.74 6.03
C GLU A 197 7.00 -0.40 5.36
N VAL A 198 6.25 -1.20 6.14
CA VAL A 198 5.59 -2.42 5.64
C VAL A 198 4.15 -2.15 5.20
N LEU A 199 3.34 -1.48 6.02
CA LEU A 199 1.91 -1.32 5.75
C LEU A 199 1.60 -0.13 4.86
N LEU A 200 2.04 1.09 5.24
CA LEU A 200 1.80 2.30 4.47
C LEU A 200 2.77 2.43 3.29
N ARG A 201 3.98 1.87 3.42
CA ARG A 201 5.08 1.98 2.43
C ARG A 201 5.46 3.43 2.10
N ARG A 202 5.18 4.36 3.03
CA ARG A 202 5.36 5.82 2.91
C ARG A 202 5.89 6.39 4.21
N PHE A 203 6.99 7.13 4.12
CA PHE A 203 7.57 7.91 5.23
C PHE A 203 7.13 9.38 5.11
N GLY A 204 5.83 9.65 5.27
CA GLY A 204 5.30 11.02 5.21
C GLY A 204 5.18 11.66 6.59
N SER A 205 5.58 12.93 6.72
CA SER A 205 5.51 13.69 7.97
C SER A 205 4.09 13.79 8.56
N LEU A 206 3.07 13.76 7.69
CA LEU A 206 1.67 13.88 8.07
C LEU A 206 1.16 12.68 8.90
N TYR A 207 1.68 11.47 8.62
CA TYR A 207 1.27 10.23 9.28
C TYR A 207 2.16 9.87 10.48
N PHE A 208 3.41 10.31 10.45
CA PHE A 208 4.44 9.92 11.41
C PHE A 208 4.04 10.21 12.86
N GLY A 209 3.62 11.45 13.16
CA GLY A 209 3.28 11.87 14.52
C GLY A 209 2.13 11.07 15.13
N ALA A 210 1.07 10.80 14.36
CA ALA A 210 -0.07 10.03 14.81
C ALA A 210 0.30 8.55 15.10
N VAL A 211 1.09 7.95 14.22
CA VAL A 211 1.55 6.57 14.34
C VAL A 211 2.46 6.39 15.56
N VAL A 212 3.40 7.32 15.78
CA VAL A 212 4.30 7.31 16.96
C VAL A 212 3.50 7.47 18.27
N ILE A 213 2.55 8.41 18.33
CA ILE A 213 1.72 8.60 19.53
C ILE A 213 0.94 7.33 19.86
N SER A 214 0.36 6.68 18.86
CA SER A 214 -0.37 5.42 19.05
C SER A 214 0.57 4.31 19.53
N ALA A 215 1.75 4.18 18.94
CA ALA A 215 2.76 3.17 19.33
C ALA A 215 3.21 3.36 20.78
N VAL A 216 3.61 4.58 21.15
CA VAL A 216 4.04 4.89 22.53
C VAL A 216 2.89 4.69 23.53
N THR A 217 1.67 5.12 23.18
CA THR A 217 0.50 4.93 24.09
C THR A 217 0.22 3.46 24.33
N ALA A 218 0.26 2.63 23.29
CA ALA A 218 0.02 1.20 23.41
C ALA A 218 1.11 0.50 24.23
N ASP A 219 2.35 0.91 24.04
CA ASP A 219 3.50 0.41 24.75
C ASP A 219 3.45 0.74 26.25
N VAL A 220 3.14 1.99 26.61
CA VAL A 220 2.95 2.41 28.02
C VAL A 220 1.88 1.56 28.71
N ILE A 221 0.79 1.21 28.00
CA ILE A 221 -0.25 0.33 28.56
C ILE A 221 0.29 -1.09 28.76
N ALA A 222 1.00 -1.63 27.80
CA ALA A 222 1.61 -2.95 27.93
C ALA A 222 2.60 -3.00 29.10
N HIS A 223 3.47 -1.99 29.24
CA HIS A 223 4.38 -1.83 30.37
C HIS A 223 3.68 -1.83 31.73
N TYR A 224 2.55 -1.14 31.84
CA TYR A 224 1.81 -1.08 33.10
C TYR A 224 1.30 -2.44 33.56
N PHE A 225 0.88 -3.32 32.63
CA PHE A 225 0.29 -4.63 32.96
C PHE A 225 1.31 -5.77 32.98
N GLU A 226 2.39 -5.67 32.23
CA GLU A 226 3.37 -6.77 32.02
C GLU A 226 4.77 -6.45 32.58
N GLY A 227 5.01 -5.20 32.98
CA GLY A 227 6.31 -4.73 33.44
C GLY A 227 7.24 -4.30 32.32
N ASP A 228 8.33 -3.62 32.70
CA ASP A 228 9.38 -3.16 31.79
C ASP A 228 10.46 -4.23 31.62
N HIS A 229 10.16 -5.23 30.80
CA HIS A 229 11.11 -6.30 30.50
C HIS A 229 11.43 -6.30 29.01
N ARG A 230 12.74 -6.34 28.70
CA ARG A 230 13.18 -6.56 27.32
C ARG A 230 12.71 -7.93 26.86
N ALA A 231 12.39 -8.04 25.56
CA ALA A 231 11.90 -9.30 25.00
C ALA A 231 12.96 -10.40 25.01
N PHE A 232 14.25 -10.04 24.94
CA PHE A 232 15.38 -10.96 25.04
C PHE A 232 16.45 -10.42 25.98
N LEU A 233 16.94 -11.28 26.85
CA LEU A 233 18.13 -11.03 27.66
C LEU A 233 19.34 -11.55 26.89
N VAL A 234 20.16 -10.64 26.40
CA VAL A 234 21.30 -10.94 25.53
C VAL A 234 22.59 -10.49 26.25
N PRO A 235 23.66 -11.31 26.23
CA PRO A 235 24.98 -10.84 26.68
C PRO A 235 25.45 -9.63 25.90
N ASP A 236 26.32 -8.82 26.50
CA ASP A 236 26.91 -7.67 25.80
C ASP A 236 27.85 -8.15 24.69
N TYR A 237 27.51 -7.85 23.46
CA TYR A 237 28.29 -8.17 22.29
C TYR A 237 28.92 -6.91 21.70
N SER A 238 30.23 -6.95 21.45
CA SER A 238 30.96 -5.91 20.76
C SER A 238 31.64 -6.43 19.50
N LEU A 239 31.93 -5.54 18.57
CA LEU A 239 32.67 -5.85 17.36
C LEU A 239 34.15 -6.09 17.76
N ILE A 240 34.68 -7.28 17.50
CA ILE A 240 36.05 -7.64 17.84
C ILE A 240 37.03 -7.05 16.83
N SER A 241 36.69 -7.06 15.54
CA SER A 241 37.53 -6.57 14.46
C SER A 241 36.72 -5.96 13.31
N GLY A 242 37.31 -4.95 12.63
CA GLY A 242 36.68 -4.41 11.42
C GLY A 242 36.50 -5.43 10.29
N TRP A 243 37.31 -6.48 10.23
CA TRP A 243 37.18 -7.59 9.27
C TRP A 243 35.91 -8.41 9.49
N GLU A 244 35.39 -8.43 10.70
CA GLU A 244 34.15 -9.10 11.08
C GLU A 244 32.92 -8.56 10.29
N LEU A 245 32.96 -7.28 9.85
CA LEU A 245 31.90 -6.71 9.03
C LEU A 245 31.74 -7.42 7.67
N ILE A 246 32.86 -7.98 7.12
CA ILE A 246 32.79 -8.80 5.90
C ILE A 246 32.03 -10.11 6.19
N LEU A 247 32.27 -10.74 7.34
CA LEU A 247 31.57 -11.95 7.75
C LEU A 247 30.07 -11.67 7.97
N TYR A 248 29.70 -10.54 8.57
CA TYR A 248 28.31 -10.14 8.70
C TYR A 248 27.66 -9.79 7.33
N THR A 249 28.41 -9.25 6.38
CA THR A 249 27.94 -9.07 4.99
C THR A 249 27.59 -10.41 4.33
N LEU A 250 28.47 -11.42 4.50
CA LEU A 250 28.24 -12.78 3.98
C LEU A 250 27.04 -13.45 4.68
N LEU A 251 26.88 -13.25 6.00
CA LEU A 251 25.69 -13.69 6.72
C LEU A 251 24.42 -13.06 6.15
N GLY A 252 24.47 -11.76 5.80
CA GLY A 252 23.36 -11.07 5.12
C GLY A 252 22.97 -11.73 3.79
N LEU A 253 23.95 -12.12 2.98
CA LEU A 253 23.73 -12.83 1.72
C LEU A 253 23.07 -14.21 1.94
N ILE A 254 23.60 -15.00 2.88
CA ILE A 254 23.05 -16.33 3.21
C ILE A 254 21.62 -16.19 3.77
N SER A 255 21.38 -15.19 4.62
CA SER A 255 20.08 -14.89 5.21
C SER A 255 19.05 -14.48 4.15
N ALA A 256 19.45 -13.74 3.12
CA ALA A 256 18.58 -13.42 1.98
C ALA A 256 18.06 -14.69 1.28
N LEU A 257 18.97 -15.62 0.99
CA LEU A 257 18.60 -16.90 0.38
C LEU A 257 17.68 -17.71 1.29
N GLY A 258 17.97 -17.76 2.60
CA GLY A 258 17.12 -18.40 3.61
C GLY A 258 15.72 -17.81 3.64
N GLY A 259 15.60 -16.47 3.63
CA GLY A 259 14.32 -15.75 3.57
C GLY A 259 13.52 -16.06 2.31
N ILE A 260 14.18 -16.11 1.14
CA ILE A 260 13.56 -16.49 -0.14
C ILE A 260 13.04 -17.93 -0.12
N ILE A 261 13.85 -18.86 0.38
CA ILE A 261 13.46 -20.27 0.52
C ILE A 261 12.23 -20.36 1.43
N PHE A 262 12.23 -19.64 2.57
CA PHE A 262 11.12 -19.65 3.51
C PHE A 262 9.80 -19.25 2.86
N TYR A 263 9.70 -18.07 2.24
CA TYR A 263 8.42 -17.65 1.68
C TYR A 263 8.00 -18.47 0.45
N ARG A 264 8.94 -18.98 -0.36
CA ARG A 264 8.61 -19.90 -1.45
C ARG A 264 8.03 -21.21 -0.95
N LEU A 265 8.64 -21.80 0.09
CA LEU A 265 8.13 -23.03 0.70
C LEU A 265 6.78 -22.79 1.41
N LEU A 266 6.58 -21.62 2.03
CA LEU A 266 5.30 -21.27 2.64
C LEU A 266 4.17 -21.29 1.59
N TYR A 267 4.35 -20.61 0.48
CA TYR A 267 3.32 -20.57 -0.55
C TYR A 267 3.17 -21.88 -1.33
N PHE A 268 4.26 -22.62 -1.50
CA PHE A 268 4.20 -23.99 -2.02
C PHE A 268 3.38 -24.90 -1.10
N SER A 269 3.57 -24.80 0.23
CA SER A 269 2.78 -25.54 1.22
C SER A 269 1.29 -25.15 1.17
N GLU A 270 0.96 -23.85 1.08
CA GLU A 270 -0.44 -23.40 0.89
C GLU A 270 -1.07 -24.03 -0.36
N ASP A 271 -0.34 -24.10 -1.49
CA ASP A 271 -0.83 -24.71 -2.73
C ASP A 271 -0.96 -26.23 -2.62
N ALA A 272 0.00 -26.90 -1.96
CA ALA A 272 -0.05 -28.33 -1.74
C ALA A 272 -1.28 -28.71 -0.91
N TRP A 273 -1.52 -27.99 0.20
CA TRP A 273 -2.71 -28.21 1.04
C TRP A 273 -4.03 -27.86 0.31
N ALA A 274 -4.03 -26.87 -0.58
CA ALA A 274 -5.21 -26.55 -1.38
C ALA A 274 -5.61 -27.70 -2.30
N ARG A 275 -4.63 -28.46 -2.87
CA ARG A 275 -4.87 -29.61 -3.77
C ARG A 275 -5.38 -30.85 -3.05
N ILE A 276 -5.18 -30.98 -1.74
CA ILE A 276 -5.65 -32.15 -0.97
C ILE A 276 -7.19 -32.11 -0.92
N ARG A 277 -7.83 -33.19 -1.39
CA ARG A 277 -9.28 -33.37 -1.35
C ARG A 277 -9.74 -33.77 0.07
N PHE A 278 -9.72 -32.83 0.98
CA PHE A 278 -10.17 -32.98 2.37
C PHE A 278 -10.96 -31.74 2.77
N PRO A 279 -11.99 -31.85 3.63
CA PRO A 279 -12.79 -30.68 4.04
C PRO A 279 -11.91 -29.55 4.57
N GLU A 280 -12.03 -28.36 3.98
CA GLU A 280 -11.16 -27.20 4.30
C GLU A 280 -11.13 -26.89 5.81
N PRO A 281 -12.26 -26.90 6.55
CA PRO A 281 -12.26 -26.65 7.99
C PRO A 281 -11.47 -27.66 8.83
N LEU A 282 -11.24 -28.87 8.29
CA LEU A 282 -10.57 -29.96 9.02
C LEU A 282 -9.08 -30.12 8.63
N LYS A 283 -8.61 -29.44 7.60
CA LYS A 283 -7.19 -29.49 7.19
C LYS A 283 -6.22 -29.12 8.32
N PRO A 284 -6.50 -28.11 9.19
CA PRO A 284 -5.64 -27.78 10.31
C PRO A 284 -5.48 -28.92 11.34
N VAL A 285 -6.45 -29.84 11.43
CA VAL A 285 -6.34 -31.03 12.30
C VAL A 285 -5.21 -31.94 11.83
N LEU A 286 -5.18 -32.25 10.53
CA LEU A 286 -4.11 -33.07 9.95
C LEU A 286 -2.75 -32.36 10.08
N GLY A 287 -2.69 -31.06 9.82
CA GLY A 287 -1.50 -30.26 10.06
C GLY A 287 -1.04 -30.32 11.51
N GLY A 288 -1.99 -30.25 12.47
CA GLY A 288 -1.73 -30.35 13.91
C GLY A 288 -1.18 -31.72 14.34
N ILE A 289 -1.71 -32.82 13.76
CA ILE A 289 -1.20 -34.17 14.03
C ILE A 289 0.26 -34.31 13.59
N ILE A 290 0.57 -33.87 12.36
CA ILE A 290 1.94 -33.93 11.83
C ILE A 290 2.87 -33.02 12.64
N LEU A 291 2.44 -31.82 12.96
CA LEU A 291 3.20 -30.87 13.79
C LEU A 291 3.48 -31.47 15.20
N GLY A 292 2.45 -32.05 15.81
CA GLY A 292 2.59 -32.69 17.12
C GLY A 292 3.56 -33.86 17.12
N THR A 293 3.59 -34.67 16.03
CA THR A 293 4.54 -35.76 15.88
C THR A 293 5.99 -35.24 15.81
N VAL A 294 6.22 -34.13 15.05
CA VAL A 294 7.54 -33.48 15.00
C VAL A 294 7.89 -32.84 16.35
N GLY A 295 6.91 -32.27 17.07
CA GLY A 295 7.09 -31.74 18.43
C GLY A 295 7.47 -32.82 19.43
N LEU A 296 6.83 -34.00 19.35
CA LEU A 296 7.19 -35.17 20.17
C LEU A 296 8.61 -35.62 19.87
N TYR A 297 9.03 -35.64 18.61
CA TYR A 297 10.42 -35.99 18.25
C TYR A 297 11.42 -35.02 18.87
N THR A 298 11.20 -33.71 18.81
CA THR A 298 12.10 -32.73 19.46
C THR A 298 12.06 -32.85 20.97
N TYR A 299 10.92 -33.15 21.58
CA TYR A 299 10.79 -33.43 23.02
C TYR A 299 11.60 -34.65 23.48
N GLN A 300 11.66 -35.70 22.64
CA GLN A 300 12.45 -36.91 23.00
C GLN A 300 13.97 -36.69 22.97
N LEU A 301 14.43 -35.62 22.28
CA LEU A 301 15.86 -35.31 22.20
C LEU A 301 16.38 -34.66 23.50
N ASP A 302 15.62 -33.70 24.05
CA ASP A 302 16.09 -32.90 25.20
C ASP A 302 14.98 -32.49 26.20
N GLY A 303 13.79 -33.06 26.10
CA GLY A 303 12.67 -32.78 27.01
C GLY A 303 11.91 -31.50 26.70
N VAL A 304 12.20 -30.78 25.60
CA VAL A 304 11.56 -29.53 25.24
C VAL A 304 10.97 -29.59 23.80
N PRO A 305 9.68 -29.27 23.58
CA PRO A 305 9.10 -29.24 22.26
C PRO A 305 9.47 -27.90 21.53
N ARG A 306 10.75 -27.75 21.17
CA ARG A 306 11.41 -26.51 20.70
C ARG A 306 10.76 -25.84 19.51
N ILE A 307 9.99 -26.57 18.68
CA ILE A 307 9.34 -26.05 17.49
C ILE A 307 7.96 -25.44 17.73
N PHE A 308 7.36 -25.67 18.91
CA PHE A 308 6.03 -25.18 19.22
C PHE A 308 6.00 -23.67 19.49
N GLY A 309 4.84 -23.07 19.19
CA GLY A 309 4.57 -21.66 19.45
C GLY A 309 5.60 -20.72 18.80
N VAL A 310 5.90 -19.64 19.50
CA VAL A 310 6.83 -18.60 19.06
C VAL A 310 8.28 -19.06 19.11
N GLY A 311 8.69 -19.78 20.17
CA GLY A 311 10.03 -20.36 20.36
C GLY A 311 11.05 -19.38 20.96
N TYR A 312 10.62 -18.42 21.79
CA TYR A 312 11.51 -17.39 22.36
C TYR A 312 12.60 -17.99 23.24
N HIS A 313 12.29 -18.98 24.10
CA HIS A 313 13.30 -19.63 24.92
C HIS A 313 14.45 -20.23 24.08
N THR A 314 14.13 -20.87 22.97
CA THR A 314 15.14 -21.43 22.05
C THR A 314 15.97 -20.34 21.38
N ILE A 315 15.36 -19.17 21.06
CA ILE A 315 16.09 -18.01 20.57
C ILE A 315 17.06 -17.48 21.63
N GLU A 316 16.64 -17.39 22.90
CA GLU A 316 17.50 -16.94 24.01
C GLU A 316 18.72 -17.85 24.22
N GLU A 317 18.56 -19.17 24.11
CA GLU A 317 19.69 -20.11 24.16
C GLU A 317 20.69 -19.88 23.02
N ALA A 318 20.20 -19.60 21.79
CA ALA A 318 21.05 -19.27 20.66
C ALA A 318 21.76 -17.92 20.84
N LEU A 319 21.02 -16.94 21.39
CA LEU A 319 21.60 -15.61 21.70
C LEU A 319 22.59 -15.66 22.85
N ALA A 320 22.42 -16.56 23.80
CA ALA A 320 23.40 -16.79 24.86
C ALA A 320 24.66 -17.56 24.40
N GLY A 321 24.65 -18.07 23.15
CA GLY A 321 25.76 -18.83 22.58
C GLY A 321 25.91 -20.25 23.16
N THR A 322 24.90 -20.76 23.86
CA THR A 322 24.90 -22.09 24.50
C THR A 322 24.44 -23.21 23.59
N MET A 323 23.81 -22.88 22.45
CA MET A 323 23.27 -23.83 21.49
C MET A 323 24.38 -24.43 20.61
N MET A 324 24.37 -25.77 20.43
CA MET A 324 25.32 -26.45 19.55
C MET A 324 25.00 -26.26 18.07
N LEU A 325 26.03 -26.35 17.20
CA LEU A 325 25.91 -26.20 15.76
C LEU A 325 24.87 -27.15 15.16
N GLU A 326 24.93 -28.44 15.47
CA GLU A 326 24.03 -29.45 14.89
C GLU A 326 22.57 -29.18 15.28
N MET A 327 22.34 -28.78 16.54
CA MET A 327 21.02 -28.45 17.03
C MET A 327 20.46 -27.20 16.35
N ALA A 328 21.29 -26.14 16.15
CA ALA A 328 20.88 -24.93 15.47
C ALA A 328 20.45 -25.23 14.03
N LEU A 329 21.24 -25.99 13.27
CA LEU A 329 20.92 -26.37 11.89
C LEU A 329 19.69 -27.29 11.79
N ALA A 330 19.54 -28.23 12.71
CA ALA A 330 18.36 -29.10 12.76
C ALA A 330 17.08 -28.30 13.06
N LEU A 331 17.13 -27.39 14.04
CA LEU A 331 16.01 -26.53 14.41
C LEU A 331 15.64 -25.52 13.33
N LEU A 332 16.61 -25.01 12.55
CA LEU A 332 16.36 -24.19 11.37
C LEU A 332 15.43 -24.92 10.38
N VAL A 333 15.77 -26.17 10.03
CA VAL A 333 14.99 -26.98 9.09
C VAL A 333 13.63 -27.36 9.68
N LEU A 334 13.60 -27.80 10.94
CA LEU A 334 12.37 -28.21 11.60
C LEU A 334 11.39 -27.03 11.79
N LYS A 335 11.87 -25.82 12.14
CA LYS A 335 11.03 -24.64 12.27
C LYS A 335 10.48 -24.20 10.92
N LEU A 336 11.31 -24.21 9.89
CA LEU A 336 10.91 -23.93 8.51
C LEU A 336 9.75 -24.85 8.08
N PHE A 337 9.91 -26.17 8.28
CA PHE A 337 8.87 -27.16 7.97
C PHE A 337 7.60 -26.93 8.82
N SER A 338 7.74 -26.79 10.13
CA SER A 338 6.63 -26.67 11.07
C SER A 338 5.81 -25.41 10.86
N THR A 339 6.45 -24.27 10.55
CA THR A 339 5.76 -23.00 10.27
C THR A 339 5.00 -23.08 8.94
N THR A 340 5.64 -23.59 7.89
CA THR A 340 5.00 -23.75 6.59
C THR A 340 3.85 -24.76 6.61
N LEU A 341 3.97 -25.83 7.40
CA LEU A 341 2.92 -26.81 7.68
C LEU A 341 1.73 -26.16 8.40
N THR A 342 1.97 -25.43 9.49
CA THR A 342 0.92 -24.81 10.31
C THR A 342 0.09 -23.82 9.50
N LEU A 343 0.75 -22.91 8.78
CA LEU A 343 0.06 -21.90 7.96
C LEU A 343 -0.55 -22.49 6.69
N GLY A 344 0.16 -23.41 6.04
CA GLY A 344 -0.30 -24.07 4.82
C GLY A 344 -1.56 -24.89 5.04
N SER A 345 -1.67 -25.62 6.14
CA SER A 345 -2.87 -26.40 6.48
C SER A 345 -4.09 -25.54 6.82
N GLY A 346 -3.92 -24.23 7.08
CA GLY A 346 -5.00 -23.29 7.38
C GLY A 346 -4.98 -22.73 8.80
N GLY A 347 -3.90 -22.88 9.52
CA GLY A 347 -3.67 -22.26 10.83
C GLY A 347 -3.69 -20.73 10.76
N SER A 348 -3.79 -20.08 11.92
CA SER A 348 -3.82 -18.64 12.10
C SER A 348 -2.69 -18.18 12.99
N GLY A 349 -1.74 -17.38 12.45
CA GLY A 349 -0.58 -16.90 13.22
C GLY A 349 0.36 -16.10 12.36
N GLY A 350 1.35 -15.41 12.96
CA GLY A 350 2.33 -14.59 12.28
C GLY A 350 3.54 -15.37 11.78
N ILE A 351 4.25 -14.77 10.82
CA ILE A 351 5.51 -15.28 10.26
C ILE A 351 6.74 -14.55 10.80
N PHE A 352 6.53 -13.46 11.56
CA PHE A 352 7.58 -12.59 12.04
C PHE A 352 8.51 -13.34 13.02
N ALA A 353 8.00 -13.81 14.16
CA ALA A 353 8.81 -14.55 15.13
C ALA A 353 9.42 -15.84 14.55
N PRO A 354 8.73 -16.65 13.72
CA PRO A 354 9.39 -17.73 13.00
C PRO A 354 10.57 -17.28 12.13
N SER A 355 10.48 -16.11 11.49
CA SER A 355 11.61 -15.55 10.74
C SER A 355 12.79 -15.20 11.62
N LEU A 356 12.52 -14.60 12.80
CA LEU A 356 13.56 -14.33 13.80
C LEU A 356 14.18 -15.63 14.32
N PHE A 357 13.38 -16.64 14.62
CA PHE A 357 13.85 -17.93 15.05
C PHE A 357 14.79 -18.57 14.01
N MET A 358 14.34 -18.63 12.76
CA MET A 358 15.17 -19.19 11.69
C MET A 358 16.45 -18.37 11.46
N GLY A 359 16.36 -17.05 11.59
CA GLY A 359 17.52 -16.17 11.53
C GLY A 359 18.50 -16.38 12.68
N ALA A 360 18.00 -16.58 13.90
CA ALA A 360 18.83 -16.90 15.07
C ALA A 360 19.56 -18.23 14.88
N MET A 361 18.84 -19.27 14.43
CA MET A 361 19.44 -20.60 14.18
C MET A 361 20.47 -20.56 13.07
N LEU A 362 20.17 -19.87 11.98
CA LEU A 362 21.10 -19.69 10.85
C LEU A 362 22.35 -18.91 11.30
N GLY A 363 22.15 -17.80 11.99
CA GLY A 363 23.23 -16.96 12.49
C GLY A 363 24.10 -17.67 13.54
N CYS A 364 23.49 -18.40 14.49
CA CYS A 364 24.21 -19.20 15.48
C CYS A 364 25.07 -20.28 14.80
N GLY A 365 24.48 -21.06 13.86
CA GLY A 365 25.22 -22.07 13.09
C GLY A 365 26.37 -21.47 12.26
N TYR A 366 26.11 -20.33 11.60
CA TYR A 366 27.13 -19.59 10.87
C TYR A 366 28.24 -19.09 11.80
N GLY A 367 27.89 -18.52 12.98
CA GLY A 367 28.85 -18.05 13.97
C GLY A 367 29.76 -19.16 14.48
N HIS A 368 29.24 -20.36 14.77
CA HIS A 368 30.06 -21.50 15.13
C HIS A 368 31.04 -21.91 14.02
N LEU A 369 30.61 -21.90 12.77
CA LEU A 369 31.51 -22.18 11.63
C LEU A 369 32.60 -21.12 11.51
N MET A 370 32.26 -19.84 11.64
CA MET A 370 33.25 -18.76 11.55
C MET A 370 34.22 -18.80 12.73
N ASN A 371 33.77 -19.10 13.95
CA ASN A 371 34.64 -19.25 15.11
C ASN A 371 35.62 -20.44 14.96
N LEU A 372 35.24 -21.47 14.22
CA LEU A 372 36.12 -22.59 13.92
C LEU A 372 37.26 -22.20 12.94
N PHE A 373 36.94 -21.35 11.92
CA PHE A 373 37.90 -20.96 10.91
C PHE A 373 38.71 -19.71 11.28
N PHE A 374 38.12 -18.80 12.06
CA PHE A 374 38.69 -17.47 12.38
C PHE A 374 38.54 -17.10 13.86
N PRO A 375 39.06 -17.92 14.82
CA PRO A 375 38.79 -17.74 16.27
C PRO A 375 39.25 -16.39 16.84
N GLU A 376 40.29 -15.77 16.25
CA GLU A 376 40.87 -14.52 16.74
C GLU A 376 40.11 -13.27 16.27
N PHE A 377 39.27 -13.38 15.25
CA PHE A 377 38.63 -12.22 14.58
C PHE A 377 37.10 -12.23 14.66
N THR A 378 36.51 -13.19 15.40
CA THR A 378 35.09 -13.42 15.40
C THR A 378 34.51 -13.32 16.81
N ALA A 379 33.35 -12.65 16.92
CA ALA A 379 32.53 -12.60 18.11
C ALA A 379 31.92 -13.98 18.43
N PRO A 380 31.42 -14.21 19.65
CA PRO A 380 30.68 -15.42 19.99
C PRO A 380 29.49 -15.69 19.06
N ALA A 381 29.13 -16.96 18.87
CA ALA A 381 28.05 -17.38 17.96
C ALA A 381 26.70 -16.67 18.24
N GLY A 382 26.45 -16.25 19.48
CA GLY A 382 25.26 -15.47 19.85
C GLY A 382 25.18 -14.10 19.18
N ALA A 383 26.31 -13.43 18.92
CA ALA A 383 26.35 -12.16 18.18
C ALA A 383 25.87 -12.37 16.72
N TYR A 384 26.36 -13.44 16.08
CA TYR A 384 25.91 -13.83 14.75
C TYR A 384 24.44 -14.26 14.72
N ALA A 385 23.95 -14.92 15.81
CA ALA A 385 22.54 -15.26 15.96
C ALA A 385 21.67 -13.98 15.95
N LEU A 386 22.05 -12.96 16.72
CA LEU A 386 21.34 -11.67 16.79
C LEU A 386 21.31 -10.96 15.41
N VAL A 387 22.44 -10.90 14.74
CA VAL A 387 22.51 -10.28 13.40
C VAL A 387 21.75 -11.11 12.36
N GLY A 388 21.81 -12.43 12.45
CA GLY A 388 21.07 -13.35 11.59
C GLY A 388 19.55 -13.18 11.72
N MET A 389 19.02 -12.91 12.93
CA MET A 389 17.59 -12.60 13.13
C MET A 389 17.13 -11.43 12.27
N ALA A 390 17.86 -10.31 12.33
CA ALA A 390 17.52 -9.11 11.57
C ALA A 390 17.67 -9.33 10.06
N ALA A 391 18.79 -9.94 9.63
CA ALA A 391 19.08 -10.20 8.23
C ALA A 391 18.06 -11.14 7.58
N PHE A 392 17.66 -12.22 8.25
CA PHE A 392 16.69 -13.18 7.73
C PHE A 392 15.30 -12.56 7.57
N PHE A 393 14.81 -11.87 8.62
CA PHE A 393 13.53 -11.17 8.53
C PHE A 393 13.55 -10.08 7.46
N SER A 394 14.60 -9.29 7.39
CA SER A 394 14.80 -8.24 6.41
C SER A 394 14.74 -8.77 4.98
N GLY A 395 15.42 -9.89 4.70
CA GLY A 395 15.40 -10.57 3.40
C GLY A 395 14.02 -11.14 3.03
N ALA A 396 13.26 -11.65 4.01
CA ALA A 396 11.92 -12.18 3.77
C ALA A 396 10.87 -11.09 3.60
N ALA A 397 10.91 -10.04 4.46
CA ALA A 397 9.89 -8.99 4.54
C ALA A 397 10.17 -7.76 3.67
N HIS A 398 11.39 -7.58 3.19
CA HIS A 398 11.91 -6.38 2.52
C HIS A 398 11.80 -5.11 3.40
N ALA A 399 12.03 -5.26 4.70
CA ALA A 399 11.88 -4.23 5.71
C ALA A 399 13.15 -4.09 6.57
N PRO A 400 14.25 -3.55 6.02
CA PRO A 400 15.53 -3.46 6.74
C PRO A 400 15.51 -2.49 7.92
N ILE A 401 14.80 -1.35 7.82
CA ILE A 401 14.73 -0.37 8.89
C ILE A 401 13.98 -0.97 10.09
N THR A 402 12.83 -1.59 9.83
CA THR A 402 12.06 -2.30 10.86
C THR A 402 12.91 -3.38 11.53
N ALA A 403 13.64 -4.19 10.75
CA ALA A 403 14.47 -5.27 11.26
C ALA A 403 15.53 -4.77 12.26
N VAL A 404 16.23 -3.71 11.91
CA VAL A 404 17.28 -3.12 12.76
C VAL A 404 16.68 -2.56 14.06
N PHE A 405 15.64 -1.72 13.96
CA PHE A 405 15.07 -1.08 15.14
C PHE A 405 14.36 -2.05 16.09
N ILE A 406 13.69 -3.07 15.54
CA ILE A 406 13.00 -4.04 16.40
C ILE A 406 13.99 -4.89 17.21
N LEU A 407 15.09 -5.33 16.59
CA LEU A 407 16.12 -6.08 17.32
C LEU A 407 16.86 -5.17 18.31
N PHE A 408 17.12 -3.92 17.93
CA PHE A 408 17.72 -2.94 18.82
C PHE A 408 16.85 -2.70 20.09
N GLU A 409 15.56 -2.43 19.94
CA GLU A 409 14.66 -2.20 21.07
C GLU A 409 14.43 -3.48 21.91
N MET A 410 14.30 -4.66 21.27
CA MET A 410 14.10 -5.93 21.95
C MET A 410 15.30 -6.37 22.79
N THR A 411 16.53 -6.01 22.40
CA THR A 411 17.76 -6.46 23.05
C THR A 411 18.48 -5.35 23.82
N GLY A 412 18.34 -4.10 23.37
CA GLY A 412 19.04 -2.95 23.93
C GLY A 412 20.54 -2.90 23.61
N GLN A 413 21.00 -3.68 22.62
CA GLN A 413 22.42 -3.77 22.25
C GLN A 413 22.77 -2.72 21.21
N TYR A 414 23.44 -1.64 21.63
CA TYR A 414 23.83 -0.56 20.74
C TYR A 414 25.07 -0.89 19.89
N GLU A 415 26.03 -1.60 20.47
CA GLU A 415 27.33 -1.84 19.83
C GLU A 415 27.25 -2.69 18.57
N ILE A 416 26.22 -3.55 18.48
CA ILE A 416 26.00 -4.43 17.32
C ILE A 416 25.10 -3.81 16.24
N ILE A 417 24.71 -2.53 16.37
CA ILE A 417 23.80 -1.87 15.42
C ILE A 417 24.40 -1.78 14.00
N MET A 418 25.72 -1.59 13.88
CA MET A 418 26.41 -1.54 12.58
C MET A 418 26.32 -2.89 11.84
N PRO A 419 26.68 -4.03 12.44
CA PRO A 419 26.44 -5.35 11.88
C PRO A 419 24.99 -5.61 11.48
N LEU A 420 24.02 -5.23 12.35
CA LEU A 420 22.59 -5.33 12.06
C LEU A 420 22.20 -4.55 10.79
N MET A 421 22.68 -3.29 10.68
CA MET A 421 22.39 -2.44 9.52
C MET A 421 22.96 -3.02 8.23
N ILE A 422 24.25 -3.38 8.21
CA ILE A 422 24.93 -3.91 7.03
C ILE A 422 24.24 -5.20 6.56
N SER A 423 24.09 -6.17 7.46
CA SER A 423 23.50 -7.47 7.12
C SER A 423 22.05 -7.36 6.65
N SER A 424 21.23 -6.53 7.31
CA SER A 424 19.84 -6.33 6.93
C SER A 424 19.67 -5.65 5.58
N VAL A 425 20.48 -4.61 5.30
CA VAL A 425 20.45 -3.91 4.01
C VAL A 425 20.93 -4.82 2.89
N ILE A 426 22.04 -5.53 3.06
CA ILE A 426 22.57 -6.49 2.07
C ILE A 426 21.56 -7.59 1.80
N SER A 427 20.96 -8.16 2.87
CA SER A 427 19.93 -9.19 2.74
C SER A 427 18.73 -8.69 1.92
N THR A 428 18.24 -7.48 2.21
CA THR A 428 17.13 -6.89 1.46
C THR A 428 17.49 -6.62 -0.01
N LEU A 429 18.68 -6.06 -0.28
CA LEU A 429 19.11 -5.75 -1.65
C LEU A 429 19.21 -7.02 -2.50
N ILE A 430 19.80 -8.07 -1.95
CA ILE A 430 19.94 -9.36 -2.65
C ILE A 430 18.56 -10.01 -2.85
N SER A 431 17.73 -10.02 -1.81
CA SER A 431 16.38 -10.58 -1.91
C SER A 431 15.56 -9.86 -2.96
N ARG A 432 15.58 -8.52 -3.00
CA ARG A 432 14.89 -7.72 -4.04
C ARG A 432 15.46 -7.92 -5.44
N GLY A 433 16.76 -8.15 -5.56
CA GLY A 433 17.41 -8.47 -6.85
C GLY A 433 16.94 -9.80 -7.42
N ILE A 434 16.64 -10.80 -6.57
CA ILE A 434 16.15 -12.12 -6.98
C ILE A 434 14.63 -12.15 -7.13
N SER A 435 13.90 -11.44 -6.26
CA SER A 435 12.45 -11.38 -6.26
C SER A 435 11.99 -9.97 -5.87
N SER A 436 11.22 -9.32 -6.74
CA SER A 436 10.63 -8.01 -6.48
C SER A 436 9.60 -8.04 -5.34
N ASP A 437 9.05 -9.22 -5.03
CA ASP A 437 7.99 -9.40 -4.05
C ASP A 437 8.54 -9.93 -2.73
N SER A 438 8.11 -9.33 -1.61
CA SER A 438 8.35 -9.83 -0.27
C SER A 438 7.35 -10.94 0.11
N ILE A 439 7.54 -11.56 1.26
CA ILE A 439 6.60 -12.54 1.84
C ILE A 439 5.17 -11.97 1.98
N TYR A 440 5.01 -10.66 2.17
CA TYR A 440 3.70 -9.99 2.27
C TYR A 440 3.11 -9.66 0.91
N THR A 441 3.92 -9.06 0.03
CA THR A 441 3.43 -8.58 -1.28
C THR A 441 3.16 -9.71 -2.26
N LEU A 442 3.92 -10.82 -2.17
CA LEU A 442 3.70 -12.01 -2.99
C LEU A 442 2.30 -12.61 -2.76
N LYS A 443 1.78 -12.61 -1.50
CA LYS A 443 0.42 -13.07 -1.22
C LYS A 443 -0.63 -12.20 -1.88
N LEU A 444 -0.44 -10.89 -1.86
CA LEU A 444 -1.34 -9.94 -2.51
C LEU A 444 -1.32 -10.09 -4.03
N LYS A 445 -0.13 -10.21 -4.62
CA LYS A 445 0.04 -10.47 -6.06
C LYS A 445 -0.64 -11.77 -6.49
N ARG A 446 -0.53 -12.84 -5.71
CA ARG A 446 -1.21 -14.12 -5.95
C ARG A 446 -2.74 -14.01 -5.89
N ARG A 447 -3.28 -13.05 -5.13
CA ARG A 447 -4.72 -12.70 -5.10
C ARG A 447 -5.13 -11.72 -6.18
N GLY A 448 -4.21 -11.31 -7.06
CA GLY A 448 -4.48 -10.32 -8.10
C GLY A 448 -4.52 -8.88 -7.62
N VAL A 449 -4.07 -8.61 -6.40
CA VAL A 449 -3.96 -7.25 -5.88
C VAL A 449 -2.62 -6.68 -6.32
N VAL A 450 -2.65 -5.76 -7.27
CA VAL A 450 -1.49 -4.97 -7.66
C VAL A 450 -1.33 -3.85 -6.64
N LEU A 451 -0.29 -3.95 -5.83
CA LEU A 451 0.11 -2.82 -4.99
C LEU A 451 0.63 -1.74 -5.95
N GLN A 452 0.03 -0.57 -5.92
CA GLN A 452 0.65 0.59 -6.54
C GLN A 452 2.03 0.72 -5.87
N GLN A 453 3.09 0.36 -6.60
CA GLN A 453 4.41 0.84 -6.22
C GLN A 453 4.27 2.36 -6.30
N ASP A 454 4.27 3.01 -5.15
CA ASP A 454 4.68 4.40 -5.10
C ASP A 454 6.14 4.41 -5.62
N GLN A 455 6.30 4.41 -6.95
CA GLN A 455 7.36 5.22 -7.50
C GLN A 455 7.19 6.50 -6.75
N HIS A 456 8.21 6.90 -5.97
CA HIS A 456 8.26 8.18 -5.31
C HIS A 456 7.31 9.11 -6.03
N ASP A 457 6.44 9.83 -5.31
CA ASP A 457 6.02 11.14 -5.77
C ASP A 457 7.33 11.91 -6.00
N VAL A 458 8.03 11.53 -7.08
CA VAL A 458 8.90 12.41 -7.80
C VAL A 458 7.93 13.52 -8.06
N ASP A 459 8.08 14.55 -7.27
CA ASP A 459 7.29 15.76 -7.38
C ASP A 459 7.05 15.91 -8.89
N LEU A 460 5.81 15.68 -9.34
CA LEU A 460 5.51 15.65 -10.79
C LEU A 460 6.02 16.94 -11.41
N MET A 461 6.15 17.97 -10.57
CA MET A 461 6.75 19.25 -10.86
C MET A 461 8.29 19.20 -11.02
N GLN A 462 8.99 18.24 -10.42
CA GLN A 462 10.45 18.08 -10.64
C GLN A 462 10.74 17.37 -11.96
N GLY A 463 9.82 16.51 -12.41
CA GLY A 463 9.94 15.79 -13.67
C GLY A 463 9.55 16.59 -14.91
N ILE A 464 8.87 17.75 -14.77
CA ILE A 464 8.49 18.62 -15.89
C ILE A 464 9.50 19.76 -16.00
N THR A 465 10.10 19.91 -17.18
CA THR A 465 11.02 21.02 -17.44
C THR A 465 10.28 22.28 -17.85
N SER A 466 10.88 23.44 -17.57
CA SER A 466 10.37 24.74 -18.00
C SER A 466 10.18 24.80 -19.51
N GLY A 467 11.06 24.17 -20.29
CA GLY A 467 10.98 24.10 -21.75
C GLY A 467 9.82 23.27 -22.29
N GLU A 468 9.34 22.27 -21.53
CA GLU A 468 8.16 21.46 -21.89
C GLU A 468 6.85 22.18 -21.62
N ALA A 469 6.82 23.01 -20.56
CA ALA A 469 5.63 23.71 -20.12
C ALA A 469 5.45 25.12 -20.71
N MET A 470 6.51 25.74 -21.22
CA MET A 470 6.49 27.13 -21.67
C MET A 470 5.58 27.36 -22.90
N ASN A 471 4.99 28.55 -22.97
CA ASN A 471 4.44 29.09 -24.19
C ASN A 471 5.60 29.57 -25.09
N ARG A 472 5.78 28.93 -26.25
CA ARG A 472 6.87 29.20 -27.17
C ARG A 472 6.64 30.42 -28.07
N HIS A 473 5.44 30.97 -28.05
CA HIS A 473 5.06 32.16 -28.81
C HIS A 473 4.51 33.22 -27.85
N PRO A 474 5.36 33.78 -26.96
CA PRO A 474 4.93 34.81 -26.03
C PRO A 474 4.74 36.14 -26.74
N GLU A 475 3.75 36.90 -26.30
CA GLU A 475 3.67 38.31 -26.64
C GLU A 475 4.80 39.05 -25.93
N MET A 476 5.48 39.95 -26.62
CA MET A 476 6.68 40.67 -26.15
C MET A 476 6.52 42.15 -26.49
N VAL A 477 7.11 43.00 -25.67
CA VAL A 477 7.13 44.45 -25.88
C VAL A 477 8.58 44.95 -25.89
N THR A 478 8.79 46.15 -26.43
CA THR A 478 10.11 46.79 -26.50
C THR A 478 10.18 47.99 -25.54
N MET A 479 11.42 48.37 -25.14
CA MET A 479 11.63 49.51 -24.23
C MET A 479 11.11 50.85 -24.78
N ASP A 480 11.11 51.02 -26.11
CA ASP A 480 10.68 52.25 -26.79
C ASP A 480 9.18 52.35 -27.02
N MET A 481 8.39 51.32 -26.74
CA MET A 481 6.94 51.31 -26.91
C MET A 481 6.30 52.35 -25.99
N SER A 482 5.29 53.09 -26.48
CA SER A 482 4.54 54.05 -25.65
C SER A 482 3.63 53.29 -24.63
N LEU A 483 3.37 53.91 -23.48
CA LEU A 483 2.49 53.30 -22.47
C LEU A 483 1.05 53.12 -22.98
N GLU A 484 0.58 53.95 -23.91
CA GLU A 484 -0.72 53.82 -24.55
C GLU A 484 -0.80 52.51 -25.37
N GLN A 485 0.19 52.24 -26.20
CA GLN A 485 0.31 50.99 -26.97
C GLN A 485 0.43 49.79 -26.04
N LEU A 486 1.18 49.93 -24.94
CA LEU A 486 1.30 48.89 -23.94
C LEU A 486 -0.05 48.54 -23.27
N MET A 487 -0.87 49.57 -22.97
CA MET A 487 -2.23 49.35 -22.45
C MET A 487 -3.12 48.61 -23.43
N GLU A 488 -3.05 48.94 -24.72
CA GLU A 488 -3.76 48.21 -25.78
C GLU A 488 -3.33 46.72 -25.80
N GLU A 489 -2.03 46.45 -25.67
CA GLU A 489 -1.51 45.11 -25.62
C GLU A 489 -2.00 44.32 -24.36
N PHE A 490 -2.03 44.94 -23.19
CA PHE A 490 -2.61 44.34 -21.98
C PHE A 490 -4.13 44.09 -22.13
N ALA A 491 -4.85 45.03 -22.73
CA ALA A 491 -6.29 44.87 -22.97
C ALA A 491 -6.57 43.75 -23.98
N ARG A 492 -5.73 43.60 -25.00
CA ARG A 492 -5.84 42.56 -26.05
C ARG A 492 -5.51 41.18 -25.51
N THR A 493 -4.45 41.06 -24.72
CA THR A 493 -3.90 39.77 -24.25
C THR A 493 -4.50 39.28 -22.94
N HIS A 494 -5.05 40.17 -22.15
CA HIS A 494 -5.49 39.92 -20.76
C HIS A 494 -4.37 39.35 -19.86
N TYR A 495 -3.10 39.66 -20.18
CA TYR A 495 -1.96 39.23 -19.37
C TYR A 495 -1.72 40.18 -18.21
N GLN A 496 -1.08 39.69 -17.16
CA GLN A 496 -0.76 40.49 -15.96
C GLN A 496 0.66 41.08 -16.05
N ALA A 497 1.53 40.44 -16.85
CA ALA A 497 2.90 40.88 -17.09
C ALA A 497 3.33 40.46 -18.51
N LEU A 498 4.21 41.27 -19.12
CA LEU A 498 4.79 41.02 -20.43
C LEU A 498 6.33 41.13 -20.34
N PRO A 499 7.08 40.26 -21.03
CA PRO A 499 8.52 40.37 -21.13
C PRO A 499 8.89 41.51 -22.08
N VAL A 500 9.88 42.30 -21.70
CA VAL A 500 10.48 43.36 -22.49
C VAL A 500 11.74 42.83 -23.16
N VAL A 501 11.86 43.02 -24.45
CA VAL A 501 12.98 42.52 -25.25
C VAL A 501 13.64 43.57 -26.13
N ASP A 502 14.89 43.33 -26.48
CA ASP A 502 15.62 44.14 -27.51
C ASP A 502 15.30 43.65 -28.95
N GLU A 503 15.88 44.31 -29.95
CA GLU A 503 15.73 43.93 -31.36
C GLU A 503 16.22 42.52 -31.69
N GLN A 504 17.09 41.93 -30.84
CA GLN A 504 17.66 40.58 -30.96
C GLN A 504 16.86 39.54 -30.17
N LYS A 505 15.68 39.93 -29.62
CA LYS A 505 14.86 39.12 -28.72
C LYS A 505 15.55 38.68 -27.44
N ARG A 506 16.45 39.47 -26.91
CA ARG A 506 17.06 39.25 -25.60
C ARG A 506 16.22 39.93 -24.53
N LEU A 507 16.04 39.22 -23.40
CA LEU A 507 15.27 39.73 -22.28
C LEU A 507 16.01 40.94 -21.65
N THR A 508 15.37 42.10 -21.62
CA THR A 508 15.87 43.34 -21.05
C THR A 508 15.09 43.77 -19.82
N GLY A 509 13.85 43.31 -19.66
CA GLY A 509 13.00 43.66 -18.52
C GLY A 509 11.68 42.88 -18.51
N ILE A 510 10.88 43.18 -17.50
CA ILE A 510 9.48 42.72 -17.38
C ILE A 510 8.64 43.93 -17.02
N VAL A 511 7.48 44.04 -17.65
CA VAL A 511 6.51 45.09 -17.32
C VAL A 511 5.23 44.45 -16.76
N ASN A 512 4.76 45.01 -15.63
CA ASN A 512 3.58 44.50 -14.92
C ASN A 512 2.43 45.53 -15.09
N ILE A 513 1.20 45.04 -15.25
CA ILE A 513 0.03 45.93 -15.37
C ILE A 513 -0.14 46.82 -14.14
N ARG A 514 0.24 46.34 -12.93
CA ARG A 514 0.20 47.13 -11.67
C ARG A 514 1.12 48.33 -11.68
N SER A 515 2.25 48.27 -12.43
CA SER A 515 3.19 49.39 -12.55
C SER A 515 2.57 50.55 -13.34
N ILE A 516 1.69 50.24 -14.31
CA ILE A 516 0.93 51.23 -15.06
C ILE A 516 -0.11 51.90 -14.14
N ASP A 517 -0.88 51.12 -13.35
CA ASP A 517 -1.90 51.64 -12.44
C ASP A 517 -1.27 52.61 -11.41
N GLN A 518 -0.09 52.26 -10.90
CA GLN A 518 0.62 53.11 -9.93
C GLN A 518 1.10 54.43 -10.56
N LEU A 519 1.62 54.37 -11.80
CA LEU A 519 2.12 55.56 -12.48
C LEU A 519 0.97 56.47 -12.91
N GLN A 520 -0.16 55.91 -13.36
CA GLN A 520 -1.36 56.65 -13.72
C GLN A 520 -1.95 57.44 -12.55
N LEU A 521 -1.84 56.91 -11.35
CA LEU A 521 -2.28 57.60 -10.13
C LEU A 521 -1.35 58.74 -9.68
N GLN A 522 -0.06 58.69 -10.04
CA GLN A 522 0.95 59.62 -9.57
C GLN A 522 1.26 60.75 -10.54
N GLU A 523 1.42 60.48 -11.83
CA GLU A 523 2.03 61.44 -12.77
C GLU A 523 1.35 61.50 -14.15
N GLY A 524 0.38 60.66 -14.44
CA GLY A 524 -0.22 60.56 -15.79
C GLY A 524 0.62 59.70 -16.76
N LEU A 525 0.07 59.36 -17.93
CA LEU A 525 0.68 58.43 -18.89
C LEU A 525 1.26 59.13 -20.14
N ASP A 526 0.95 60.42 -20.36
CA ASP A 526 1.29 61.13 -21.58
C ASP A 526 2.81 61.23 -21.81
N GLY A 527 3.25 60.79 -22.98
CA GLY A 527 4.64 60.86 -23.42
C GLY A 527 5.62 59.88 -22.76
N LYS A 528 5.14 59.00 -21.88
CA LYS A 528 5.98 58.00 -21.22
C LYS A 528 6.11 56.70 -22.01
N LYS A 529 7.22 55.98 -21.80
CA LYS A 529 7.58 54.75 -22.49
C LYS A 529 7.66 53.56 -21.54
N VAL A 530 7.68 52.35 -22.06
CA VAL A 530 7.92 51.12 -21.33
C VAL A 530 9.20 51.17 -20.51
N SER A 531 10.25 51.85 -21.01
CA SER A 531 11.52 52.06 -20.27
C SER A 531 11.37 52.72 -18.91
N ASP A 532 10.29 53.49 -18.68
CA ASP A 532 10.08 54.27 -17.45
C ASP A 532 9.45 53.43 -16.34
N ILE A 533 8.88 52.27 -16.68
CA ILE A 533 8.16 51.39 -15.73
C ILE A 533 8.66 49.93 -15.75
N ALA A 534 9.49 49.58 -16.72
CA ALA A 534 10.01 48.21 -16.82
C ALA A 534 10.95 47.88 -15.67
N GLU A 535 10.72 46.76 -14.99
CA GLU A 535 11.63 46.19 -14.02
C GLU A 535 12.81 45.55 -14.78
N THR A 536 14.04 46.05 -14.53
CA THR A 536 15.26 45.57 -15.20
C THR A 536 16.28 44.92 -14.27
N LEU A 537 16.07 45.07 -12.96
CA LEU A 537 16.93 44.49 -11.91
C LEU A 537 16.26 43.23 -11.33
N ASP A 538 17.06 42.21 -11.02
CA ASP A 538 16.65 40.96 -10.38
C ASP A 538 15.46 40.27 -11.04
N LEU A 539 15.51 40.15 -12.38
CA LEU A 539 14.43 39.59 -13.17
C LEU A 539 14.19 38.11 -12.86
N PRO A 540 12.95 37.70 -12.56
CA PRO A 540 12.61 36.29 -12.44
C PRO A 540 12.75 35.60 -13.81
N LYS A 541 13.79 34.77 -13.98
CA LYS A 541 14.11 34.06 -15.23
C LYS A 541 14.54 32.64 -14.92
N VAL A 542 14.26 31.72 -15.84
CA VAL A 542 14.64 30.29 -15.75
C VAL A 542 15.20 29.81 -17.07
N ASN A 543 16.00 28.75 -17.04
CA ASN A 543 16.45 28.06 -18.25
C ASN A 543 15.43 27.00 -18.69
N SER A 544 15.47 26.59 -19.94
CA SER A 544 14.54 25.57 -20.48
C SER A 544 14.65 24.19 -19.79
N THR A 545 15.80 23.91 -19.14
CA THR A 545 16.07 22.67 -18.41
C THR A 545 15.66 22.72 -16.95
N ASP A 546 15.33 23.89 -16.42
CA ASP A 546 14.99 24.04 -15.02
C ASP A 546 13.64 23.39 -14.69
N PRO A 547 13.49 22.79 -13.51
CA PRO A 547 12.25 22.11 -13.10
C PRO A 547 11.14 23.11 -12.80
N LEU A 548 9.90 22.69 -13.04
CA LEU A 548 8.72 23.55 -12.96
C LEU A 548 8.43 24.12 -11.55
N TRP A 549 8.88 23.44 -10.50
CA TRP A 549 8.76 23.95 -9.11
C TRP A 549 9.54 25.24 -8.88
N LEU A 550 10.67 25.44 -9.58
CA LEU A 550 11.47 26.66 -9.48
C LEU A 550 10.72 27.86 -10.07
N VAL A 551 9.96 27.61 -11.16
CA VAL A 551 9.09 28.64 -11.78
C VAL A 551 7.98 29.07 -10.81
N LEU A 552 7.38 28.12 -10.07
CA LEU A 552 6.37 28.43 -9.06
C LEU A 552 6.92 29.34 -7.98
N ARG A 553 8.12 29.06 -7.51
CA ARG A 553 8.80 29.89 -6.51
C ARG A 553 9.01 31.31 -7.00
N HIS A 554 9.51 31.48 -8.24
CA HIS A 554 9.67 32.81 -8.86
C HIS A 554 8.35 33.56 -9.04
N LEU A 555 7.25 32.84 -9.34
CA LEU A 555 5.91 33.45 -9.42
C LEU A 555 5.36 33.90 -8.05
N GLU A 556 5.77 33.23 -6.97
CA GLU A 556 5.40 33.60 -5.59
C GLU A 556 6.23 34.79 -5.09
N ASP A 557 7.54 34.73 -5.26
CA ASP A 557 8.48 35.73 -4.71
C ASP A 557 8.31 37.11 -5.36
N HIS A 558 8.02 37.18 -6.67
CA HIS A 558 7.97 38.42 -7.43
C HIS A 558 6.54 38.90 -7.76
N GLY A 559 5.49 38.25 -7.24
CA GLY A 559 4.08 38.62 -7.48
C GLY A 559 3.71 38.70 -8.98
N GLY A 560 4.59 38.16 -9.84
CA GLY A 560 4.58 38.33 -11.28
C GLY A 560 3.60 37.45 -12.01
N GLY A 561 2.97 38.01 -13.04
CA GLY A 561 2.07 37.31 -13.93
C GLY A 561 2.76 36.28 -14.84
N CYS A 562 4.09 36.36 -15.04
CA CYS A 562 4.86 35.45 -15.88
C CYS A 562 6.33 35.35 -15.47
N VAL A 563 6.97 34.21 -15.81
CA VAL A 563 8.42 33.98 -15.70
C VAL A 563 8.97 33.71 -17.10
N PRO A 564 9.89 34.55 -17.61
CA PRO A 564 10.57 34.33 -18.89
C PRO A 564 11.48 33.11 -18.84
N VAL A 565 11.47 32.32 -19.92
CA VAL A 565 12.39 31.22 -20.15
C VAL A 565 13.45 31.66 -21.14
N ILE A 566 14.71 31.67 -20.70
CA ILE A 566 15.86 32.12 -21.50
C ILE A 566 16.72 30.94 -21.96
N LYS A 567 17.55 31.16 -22.97
CA LYS A 567 18.45 30.15 -23.50
C LYS A 567 19.59 29.81 -22.52
N SER A 568 20.21 30.84 -21.97
CA SER A 568 21.25 30.74 -20.93
C SER A 568 21.52 32.12 -20.31
N GLU A 569 22.16 32.15 -19.14
CA GLU A 569 22.57 33.44 -18.52
C GLU A 569 23.53 34.26 -19.37
N LYS A 570 24.38 33.62 -20.17
CA LYS A 570 25.34 34.30 -21.08
C LYS A 570 24.67 34.81 -22.37
N ASP A 571 23.59 34.19 -22.80
CA ASP A 571 22.80 34.57 -23.96
C ASP A 571 21.32 34.59 -23.52
N PRO A 572 20.82 35.73 -22.97
CA PRO A 572 19.49 35.82 -22.38
C PRO A 572 18.40 35.93 -23.44
N LYS A 573 18.57 35.25 -24.60
CA LYS A 573 17.57 35.17 -25.64
C LYS A 573 16.30 34.50 -25.12
N LEU A 574 15.17 35.18 -25.25
CA LEU A 574 13.87 34.68 -24.83
C LEU A 574 13.44 33.50 -25.67
N LEU A 575 13.20 32.35 -25.05
CA LEU A 575 12.67 31.14 -25.70
C LEU A 575 11.17 30.99 -25.52
N GLY A 576 10.60 31.51 -24.45
CA GLY A 576 9.21 31.44 -24.12
C GLY A 576 8.88 32.06 -22.76
N VAL A 577 7.64 31.96 -22.32
CA VAL A 577 7.17 32.44 -21.02
C VAL A 577 6.36 31.35 -20.32
N LEU A 578 6.41 31.34 -19.00
CA LEU A 578 5.60 30.50 -18.14
C LEU A 578 4.67 31.34 -17.28
N ARG A 579 3.38 31.03 -17.30
CA ARG A 579 2.34 31.62 -16.48
C ARG A 579 1.71 30.54 -15.61
N ARG A 580 0.96 30.91 -14.59
CA ARG A 580 0.23 29.93 -13.74
C ARG A 580 -0.60 28.96 -14.55
N ILE A 581 -1.28 29.42 -15.60
CA ILE A 581 -2.13 28.57 -16.42
C ILE A 581 -1.32 27.55 -17.23
N ASP A 582 -0.11 27.90 -17.66
CA ASP A 582 0.76 27.02 -18.44
C ASP A 582 1.32 25.90 -17.53
N ILE A 583 1.63 26.22 -16.27
CA ILE A 583 2.02 25.24 -15.23
C ILE A 583 0.89 24.26 -14.95
N ILE A 584 -0.34 24.77 -14.75
CA ILE A 584 -1.52 23.93 -14.49
C ILE A 584 -1.80 23.01 -15.68
N ARG A 585 -1.68 23.52 -16.92
CA ARG A 585 -1.85 22.69 -18.13
C ARG A 585 -0.81 21.61 -18.25
N ALA A 586 0.46 21.92 -18.01
CA ALA A 586 1.55 20.95 -18.05
C ALA A 586 1.36 19.87 -16.96
N TYR A 587 1.03 20.27 -15.75
CA TYR A 587 0.73 19.35 -14.64
C TYR A 587 -0.45 18.43 -14.98
N ASN A 588 -1.58 18.97 -15.39
CA ASN A 588 -2.77 18.20 -15.77
C ASN A 588 -2.47 17.21 -16.90
N LYS A 589 -1.68 17.61 -17.90
CA LYS A 589 -1.27 16.72 -18.99
C LYS A 589 -0.48 15.52 -18.50
N VAL A 590 0.45 15.72 -17.57
CA VAL A 590 1.26 14.63 -16.98
C VAL A 590 0.43 13.75 -16.06
N VAL A 591 -0.44 14.34 -15.21
CA VAL A 591 -1.37 13.60 -14.35
C VAL A 591 -2.31 12.73 -15.18
N THR A 592 -2.89 13.29 -16.25
CA THR A 592 -3.79 12.55 -17.15
C THR A 592 -3.05 11.42 -17.87
N ARG A 593 -1.82 11.66 -18.34
CA ARG A 593 -0.99 10.65 -18.99
C ARG A 593 -0.60 9.53 -18.03
N LYS A 594 -0.25 9.86 -16.78
CA LYS A 594 0.07 8.88 -15.72
C LYS A 594 -1.16 8.05 -15.35
N ALA A 595 -2.33 8.68 -15.21
CA ALA A 595 -3.60 8.00 -14.97
C ALA A 595 -3.96 7.05 -16.11
N SER A 596 -3.73 7.45 -17.37
CA SER A 596 -3.96 6.60 -18.55
C SER A 596 -3.00 5.41 -18.60
N GLN A 597 -1.72 5.60 -18.25
CA GLN A 597 -0.74 4.52 -18.17
C GLN A 597 -1.09 3.52 -17.05
N GLN A 598 -1.48 4.00 -15.88
CA GLN A 598 -1.93 3.14 -14.77
C GLN A 598 -3.18 2.33 -15.16
N HIS A 599 -4.14 2.97 -15.84
CA HIS A 599 -5.34 2.27 -16.32
C HIS A 599 -5.00 1.21 -17.39
N GLN A 600 -4.01 1.46 -18.24
CA GLN A 600 -3.49 0.50 -19.22
C GLN A 600 -2.81 -0.70 -18.54
N GLU A 601 -2.02 -0.49 -17.49
CA GLU A 601 -1.38 -1.54 -16.70
C GLU A 601 -2.42 -2.36 -15.91
N GLU A 602 -3.44 -1.72 -15.33
CA GLU A 602 -4.57 -2.40 -14.69
C GLU A 602 -5.35 -3.27 -15.68
N MET A 603 -5.59 -2.79 -16.89
CA MET A 603 -6.26 -3.54 -17.96
C MET A 603 -5.42 -4.70 -18.47
N LEU A 604 -4.09 -4.56 -18.55
CA LEU A 604 -3.18 -5.66 -18.90
C LEU A 604 -3.17 -6.73 -17.80
N THR A 605 -3.23 -6.34 -16.54
CA THR A 605 -3.26 -7.26 -15.39
C THR A 605 -4.59 -8.02 -15.31
N LEU A 606 -5.72 -7.35 -15.59
CA LEU A 606 -7.04 -7.98 -15.70
C LEU A 606 -7.12 -8.99 -16.86
N ARG A 607 -6.38 -8.75 -17.96
CA ARG A 607 -6.25 -9.70 -19.09
C ARG A 607 -5.57 -11.02 -18.70
N HIS A 608 -4.66 -11.01 -17.73
CA HIS A 608 -3.97 -12.22 -17.27
C HIS A 608 -4.75 -13.03 -16.23
N LEU A 609 -5.73 -12.42 -15.56
CA LEU A 609 -6.48 -13.05 -14.47
C LEU A 609 -7.80 -13.74 -14.90
N ASN A 610 -8.36 -13.37 -16.05
CA ASN A 610 -9.54 -14.02 -16.61
C ASN A 610 -9.25 -14.48 -18.04
N GLN A 611 -9.55 -15.73 -18.36
CA GLN A 611 -9.56 -16.27 -19.73
C GLN A 611 -10.61 -15.57 -20.64
N ALA A 612 -11.37 -14.63 -20.12
CA ALA A 612 -12.36 -13.80 -20.81
C ALA A 612 -11.77 -12.41 -21.12
N GLY A 613 -11.69 -12.03 -22.38
CA GLY A 613 -11.03 -10.80 -22.84
C GLY A 613 -12.02 -9.69 -23.24
N LEU A 614 -11.80 -8.46 -22.74
CA LEU A 614 -12.36 -7.23 -23.33
C LEU A 614 -11.49 -6.81 -24.54
N MET A 615 -12.12 -6.66 -25.70
CA MET A 615 -11.47 -6.33 -26.95
C MET A 615 -12.06 -5.03 -27.51
N GLN A 616 -11.20 -4.09 -27.93
CA GLN A 616 -11.62 -2.87 -28.61
C GLN A 616 -11.26 -2.96 -30.08
N VAL A 617 -12.25 -2.70 -30.96
CA VAL A 617 -12.07 -2.75 -32.40
C VAL A 617 -12.68 -1.52 -33.04
N ARG A 618 -11.96 -0.91 -33.99
CA ARG A 618 -12.46 0.21 -34.79
C ARG A 618 -13.10 -0.30 -36.06
N ILE A 619 -14.34 0.12 -36.34
CA ILE A 619 -15.06 -0.27 -37.57
C ILE A 619 -14.54 0.51 -38.76
N SER A 620 -13.90 -0.20 -39.69
CA SER A 620 -13.44 0.37 -40.97
C SER A 620 -14.64 0.73 -41.87
N SER A 621 -14.45 1.71 -42.76
CA SER A 621 -15.44 2.04 -43.79
C SER A 621 -15.69 0.87 -44.76
N LYS A 622 -14.78 -0.11 -44.84
CA LYS A 622 -14.90 -1.31 -45.68
C LYS A 622 -15.53 -2.50 -44.94
N SER A 623 -15.85 -2.35 -43.67
CA SER A 623 -16.46 -3.44 -42.87
C SER A 623 -17.88 -3.74 -43.39
N PRO A 624 -18.23 -5.02 -43.59
CA PRO A 624 -19.58 -5.40 -44.02
C PRO A 624 -20.65 -5.11 -42.94
N LEU A 625 -20.24 -4.75 -41.73
CA LEU A 625 -21.12 -4.50 -40.60
C LEU A 625 -21.57 -3.03 -40.49
N VAL A 626 -21.05 -2.14 -41.35
CA VAL A 626 -21.50 -0.74 -41.41
C VAL A 626 -22.95 -0.68 -41.86
N GLY A 627 -23.79 0.01 -41.07
CA GLY A 627 -25.23 0.12 -41.34
C GLY A 627 -26.10 -0.95 -40.73
N MET A 628 -25.53 -2.05 -40.18
CA MET A 628 -26.29 -3.10 -39.50
C MET A 628 -26.67 -2.69 -38.08
N LYS A 629 -27.79 -3.20 -37.58
CA LYS A 629 -28.20 -3.05 -36.18
C LYS A 629 -27.50 -4.10 -35.33
N VAL A 630 -27.15 -3.73 -34.11
CA VAL A 630 -26.43 -4.64 -33.20
C VAL A 630 -27.17 -5.96 -32.96
N ARG A 631 -28.49 -5.98 -32.94
CA ARG A 631 -29.28 -7.21 -32.82
C ARG A 631 -29.14 -8.15 -34.03
N GLU A 632 -28.71 -7.65 -35.18
CA GLU A 632 -28.52 -8.38 -36.44
C GLU A 632 -27.09 -8.93 -36.58
N LEU A 633 -26.20 -8.56 -35.63
CA LEU A 633 -24.85 -9.06 -35.58
C LEU A 633 -24.83 -10.47 -34.98
N GLU A 634 -24.44 -11.45 -35.78
CA GLU A 634 -24.17 -12.80 -35.31
C GLU A 634 -22.82 -12.84 -34.57
N LEU A 635 -22.78 -12.17 -33.41
CA LEU A 635 -21.71 -12.32 -32.42
C LEU A 635 -21.92 -13.67 -31.76
N GLY A 636 -20.99 -14.61 -31.87
CA GLY A 636 -21.10 -15.97 -31.32
C GLY A 636 -21.65 -16.00 -29.87
N GLU A 637 -22.01 -17.20 -29.39
CA GLU A 637 -22.68 -17.35 -28.08
C GLU A 637 -21.86 -16.79 -26.92
N ASP A 638 -20.54 -16.67 -27.09
CA ASP A 638 -19.54 -16.29 -26.08
C ASP A 638 -19.06 -14.83 -26.20
N SER A 639 -19.73 -13.99 -26.99
CA SER A 639 -19.32 -12.60 -27.23
C SER A 639 -20.45 -11.60 -27.05
N LEU A 640 -20.17 -10.47 -26.37
CA LEU A 640 -21.11 -9.38 -26.11
C LEU A 640 -20.49 -8.04 -26.51
N LEU A 641 -21.20 -7.24 -27.28
CA LEU A 641 -20.82 -5.86 -27.61
C LEU A 641 -21.29 -4.94 -26.48
N VAL A 642 -20.33 -4.36 -25.75
CA VAL A 642 -20.58 -3.64 -24.50
C VAL A 642 -20.85 -2.16 -24.73
N SER A 643 -20.04 -1.49 -25.56
CA SER A 643 -20.16 -0.05 -25.82
C SER A 643 -19.62 0.34 -27.19
N ILE A 644 -20.07 1.50 -27.69
CA ILE A 644 -19.58 2.13 -28.91
C ILE A 644 -19.10 3.54 -28.57
N ARG A 645 -17.89 3.90 -29.04
CA ARG A 645 -17.41 5.28 -29.03
C ARG A 645 -17.58 5.87 -30.42
N ARG A 646 -18.35 6.94 -30.51
CA ARG A 646 -18.62 7.67 -31.76
C ARG A 646 -18.28 9.14 -31.56
N ARG A 647 -17.34 9.71 -32.35
CA ARG A 647 -16.89 11.12 -32.27
C ARG A 647 -16.52 11.50 -30.83
N ASN A 648 -15.74 10.64 -30.17
CA ASN A 648 -15.26 10.80 -28.78
C ASN A 648 -16.36 10.77 -27.67
N LYS A 649 -17.62 10.41 -28.02
CA LYS A 649 -18.70 10.21 -27.05
C LYS A 649 -18.99 8.72 -26.90
N LEU A 650 -18.90 8.22 -25.70
CA LEU A 650 -19.25 6.83 -25.36
C LEU A 650 -20.77 6.68 -25.42
N ARG A 651 -21.27 5.65 -26.11
CA ARG A 651 -22.67 5.27 -26.15
C ARG A 651 -22.81 3.81 -25.77
N VAL A 652 -23.75 3.56 -24.91
CA VAL A 652 -24.16 2.19 -24.57
C VAL A 652 -24.92 1.58 -25.73
N VAL A 653 -24.60 0.33 -26.02
CA VAL A 653 -25.15 -0.38 -27.18
C VAL A 653 -26.50 -1.00 -26.81
N ARG A 654 -27.52 -0.72 -27.63
CA ARG A 654 -28.82 -1.40 -27.60
C ARG A 654 -29.02 -2.18 -28.89
N GLY A 655 -29.91 -3.19 -28.89
CA GLY A 655 -30.16 -3.99 -30.07
C GLY A 655 -30.51 -3.18 -31.35
N ASP A 656 -31.10 -2.00 -31.19
CA ASP A 656 -31.46 -1.09 -32.29
C ASP A 656 -30.35 -0.12 -32.68
N THR A 657 -29.19 -0.16 -32.02
CA THR A 657 -28.04 0.71 -32.32
C THR A 657 -27.45 0.31 -33.67
N VAL A 658 -27.33 1.28 -34.59
CA VAL A 658 -26.76 1.08 -35.93
C VAL A 658 -25.27 1.39 -35.89
N LEU A 659 -24.43 0.47 -36.36
CA LEU A 659 -22.99 0.62 -36.48
C LEU A 659 -22.63 1.58 -37.62
N GLN A 660 -21.65 2.46 -37.41
CA GLN A 660 -21.17 3.39 -38.42
C GLN A 660 -19.66 3.23 -38.62
N ALA A 661 -19.17 3.59 -39.79
CA ALA A 661 -17.75 3.63 -40.06
C ALA A 661 -17.05 4.62 -39.10
N GLY A 662 -15.93 4.22 -38.54
CA GLY A 662 -15.19 4.98 -37.53
C GLY A 662 -15.67 4.80 -36.10
N ASP A 663 -16.71 4.01 -35.84
CA ASP A 663 -17.10 3.60 -34.50
C ASP A 663 -16.01 2.72 -33.88
N GLU A 664 -15.65 3.01 -32.64
CA GLU A 664 -14.81 2.13 -31.82
C GLU A 664 -15.72 1.31 -30.92
N VAL A 665 -15.76 -0.01 -31.14
CA VAL A 665 -16.63 -0.94 -30.43
C VAL A 665 -15.83 -1.70 -29.40
N MET A 666 -16.39 -1.83 -28.20
CA MET A 666 -15.85 -2.63 -27.10
C MET A 666 -16.64 -3.94 -26.99
N ILE A 667 -15.95 -5.06 -27.08
CA ILE A 667 -16.53 -6.41 -27.09
C ILE A 667 -15.93 -7.21 -25.94
N PHE A 668 -16.79 -7.90 -25.22
CA PHE A 668 -16.42 -8.91 -24.22
C PHE A 668 -16.54 -10.31 -24.85
N SER A 669 -15.49 -11.15 -24.72
CA SER A 669 -15.49 -12.52 -25.24
C SER A 669 -14.84 -13.48 -24.27
N GLU A 670 -15.46 -14.65 -24.04
CA GLU A 670 -14.94 -15.69 -23.12
C GLU A 670 -13.82 -16.55 -23.70
N HIS A 671 -13.63 -16.56 -25.02
CA HIS A 671 -12.64 -17.41 -25.68
C HIS A 671 -11.66 -16.63 -26.56
N PRO A 672 -10.40 -17.11 -26.75
CA PRO A 672 -9.39 -16.44 -27.57
C PRO A 672 -9.66 -16.42 -29.09
N ARG A 673 -10.87 -16.82 -29.53
CA ARG A 673 -11.34 -16.69 -30.93
C ARG A 673 -11.59 -15.24 -31.38
N GLY A 674 -11.17 -14.26 -30.58
CA GLY A 674 -11.26 -12.83 -30.89
C GLY A 674 -10.61 -12.39 -32.20
N SER A 675 -9.69 -13.19 -32.78
CA SER A 675 -9.08 -12.87 -34.06
C SER A 675 -10.07 -12.91 -35.24
N GLN A 676 -10.96 -13.90 -35.31
CA GLN A 676 -11.96 -14.00 -36.36
C GLN A 676 -13.04 -12.92 -36.27
N LEU A 677 -13.41 -12.55 -35.05
CA LEU A 677 -14.38 -11.48 -34.81
C LEU A 677 -13.76 -10.11 -35.10
N ARG A 678 -12.49 -9.93 -34.77
CA ARG A 678 -11.72 -8.72 -35.08
C ARG A 678 -11.59 -8.52 -36.60
N GLU A 679 -11.31 -9.57 -37.35
CA GLU A 679 -11.20 -9.54 -38.80
C GLU A 679 -12.54 -9.18 -39.48
N ARG A 680 -13.67 -9.71 -38.99
CA ARG A 680 -15.02 -9.35 -39.49
C ARG A 680 -15.41 -7.90 -39.17
N LEU A 681 -14.95 -7.34 -38.06
CA LEU A 681 -15.27 -5.98 -37.61
C LEU A 681 -14.35 -4.94 -38.24
N SER A 682 -13.03 -5.21 -38.33
CA SER A 682 -12.05 -4.28 -38.89
C SER A 682 -12.00 -4.29 -40.41
N GLY A 683 -12.30 -5.41 -41.06
CA GLY A 683 -12.19 -5.55 -42.51
C GLY A 683 -10.77 -5.49 -43.04
N ASP A 684 -9.73 -5.59 -42.18
CA ASP A 684 -8.30 -5.53 -42.52
C ASP A 684 -7.48 -6.47 -41.64
N THR A 685 -6.52 -7.16 -42.25
CA THR A 685 -5.63 -8.16 -41.63
C THR A 685 -4.33 -7.57 -41.05
N SER A 686 -4.11 -6.27 -41.17
CA SER A 686 -2.89 -5.59 -40.74
C SER A 686 -3.22 -4.26 -40.06
N GLY A 687 -3.07 -4.19 -38.74
CA GLY A 687 -3.25 -2.94 -38.03
C GLY A 687 -2.57 -2.96 -36.65
N GLU A 688 -1.57 -2.10 -36.53
CA GLU A 688 -0.91 -1.72 -35.29
C GLU A 688 -1.89 -1.11 -34.30
N ASP A 689 -1.64 -1.35 -33.02
CA ASP A 689 -2.46 -0.87 -31.89
C ASP A 689 -2.33 0.64 -31.69
N ASP A 690 -3.32 1.41 -32.13
CA ASP A 690 -3.51 2.81 -31.74
C ASP A 690 -4.51 2.88 -30.58
N PHE A 691 -4.01 3.03 -29.37
CA PHE A 691 -4.81 3.18 -28.15
C PHE A 691 -5.14 4.66 -27.90
N ALA A 692 -6.40 5.04 -28.04
CA ALA A 692 -6.92 6.33 -27.60
C ALA A 692 -7.77 6.20 -26.32
N GLU A 693 -7.59 7.16 -25.41
CA GLU A 693 -8.10 7.28 -24.05
C GLU A 693 -9.60 7.01 -23.87
N ALA A 694 -9.94 6.13 -22.91
CA ALA A 694 -11.32 5.87 -22.49
C ALA A 694 -11.70 6.72 -21.28
N THR A 695 -12.74 7.51 -21.39
CA THR A 695 -13.38 8.27 -20.31
C THR A 695 -14.08 7.33 -19.33
N SER A 696 -13.99 7.60 -18.02
CA SER A 696 -14.37 6.77 -16.87
C SER A 696 -15.77 6.15 -16.96
N VAL A 697 -15.83 4.89 -17.31
CA VAL A 697 -16.97 4.02 -17.06
C VAL A 697 -16.63 3.18 -15.83
N LYS A 698 -17.54 3.19 -14.82
CA LYS A 698 -17.39 2.39 -13.61
C LYS A 698 -18.26 1.13 -13.72
N HIS A 699 -17.91 0.09 -12.99
CA HIS A 699 -18.72 -1.13 -12.85
C HIS A 699 -19.19 -1.30 -11.40
N ARG A 700 -20.33 -1.93 -11.22
CA ARG A 700 -20.90 -2.23 -9.92
C ARG A 700 -21.60 -3.59 -9.92
N GLU A 701 -21.41 -4.35 -8.86
CA GLU A 701 -22.07 -5.64 -8.65
C GLU A 701 -23.31 -5.43 -7.77
N VAL A 702 -24.46 -5.94 -8.23
CA VAL A 702 -25.76 -5.84 -7.55
C VAL A 702 -26.29 -7.26 -7.36
N VAL A 703 -26.78 -7.59 -6.18
CA VAL A 703 -27.44 -8.86 -5.89
C VAL A 703 -28.94 -8.68 -6.05
N ILE A 704 -29.57 -9.52 -6.87
CA ILE A 704 -31.03 -9.50 -7.07
C ILE A 704 -31.71 -10.13 -5.86
N PRO A 705 -32.57 -9.39 -5.13
CA PRO A 705 -33.27 -9.95 -3.98
C PRO A 705 -34.28 -11.01 -4.41
N SER A 706 -34.40 -12.09 -3.64
CA SER A 706 -35.33 -13.16 -3.91
C SER A 706 -36.80 -12.70 -3.74
N GLY A 707 -37.58 -12.82 -4.80
CA GLY A 707 -39.02 -12.50 -4.79
C GLY A 707 -39.39 -11.01 -4.83
N LYS A 708 -38.42 -10.12 -5.02
CA LYS A 708 -38.63 -8.66 -5.17
C LYS A 708 -37.71 -8.11 -6.26
N GLY A 709 -37.92 -6.86 -6.66
CA GLY A 709 -37.12 -6.18 -7.67
C GLY A 709 -37.16 -6.85 -9.03
N ALA A 710 -36.02 -6.93 -9.69
CA ALA A 710 -35.87 -7.50 -11.03
C ALA A 710 -35.95 -9.04 -11.09
N SER A 711 -36.19 -9.73 -9.97
CA SER A 711 -36.29 -11.19 -9.92
C SER A 711 -37.49 -11.69 -10.76
N GLY A 712 -37.22 -12.61 -11.73
CA GLY A 712 -38.21 -13.13 -12.66
C GLY A 712 -38.40 -12.33 -13.95
N MET A 713 -37.83 -11.12 -14.07
CA MET A 713 -37.90 -10.26 -15.25
C MET A 713 -36.92 -10.71 -16.34
N LEU A 714 -37.25 -10.44 -17.61
CA LEU A 714 -36.31 -10.61 -18.70
C LEU A 714 -35.40 -9.37 -18.79
N VAL A 715 -34.13 -9.56 -19.14
CA VAL A 715 -33.15 -8.47 -19.26
C VAL A 715 -33.64 -7.36 -20.21
N LYS A 716 -34.36 -7.68 -21.28
CA LYS A 716 -34.94 -6.69 -22.20
C LYS A 716 -36.04 -5.82 -21.59
N ASP A 717 -36.69 -6.29 -20.52
CA ASP A 717 -37.81 -5.63 -19.85
C ASP A 717 -37.34 -4.82 -18.63
N LEU A 718 -36.04 -4.83 -18.34
CA LEU A 718 -35.44 -4.03 -17.29
C LEU A 718 -35.39 -2.56 -17.71
N ASN A 719 -35.93 -1.70 -16.86
CA ASN A 719 -35.93 -0.24 -17.08
C ASN A 719 -34.61 0.37 -16.57
N LEU A 720 -33.44 -0.06 -17.11
CA LEU A 720 -32.15 0.48 -16.74
C LEU A 720 -31.99 1.91 -17.27
N PRO A 721 -31.32 2.81 -16.50
CA PRO A 721 -31.02 4.18 -16.94
C PRO A 721 -30.26 4.21 -18.26
N GLU A 722 -30.42 5.33 -19.02
CA GLU A 722 -29.60 5.54 -20.21
C GLU A 722 -28.12 5.51 -19.85
N ASN A 723 -27.31 4.79 -20.62
CA ASN A 723 -25.87 4.57 -20.41
C ASN A 723 -25.49 3.58 -19.29
N CYS A 724 -26.44 2.73 -18.80
CA CYS A 724 -26.13 1.56 -18.00
C CYS A 724 -26.37 0.27 -18.76
N VAL A 725 -25.43 -0.70 -18.65
CA VAL A 725 -25.54 -2.04 -19.26
C VAL A 725 -25.25 -3.09 -18.23
N LEU A 726 -26.02 -4.17 -18.31
CA LEU A 726 -25.79 -5.40 -17.58
C LEU A 726 -24.80 -6.26 -18.38
N VAL A 727 -23.63 -6.52 -17.81
CA VAL A 727 -22.51 -7.14 -18.52
C VAL A 727 -22.41 -8.63 -18.20
N ARG A 728 -22.70 -9.02 -16.95
CA ARG A 728 -22.53 -10.39 -16.47
C ARG A 728 -23.53 -10.72 -15.38
N ILE A 729 -24.02 -11.97 -15.39
CA ILE A 729 -24.85 -12.54 -14.33
C ILE A 729 -24.11 -13.75 -13.75
N LEU A 730 -23.89 -13.74 -12.45
CA LEU A 730 -23.34 -14.86 -11.70
C LEU A 730 -24.47 -15.56 -10.96
N ARG A 731 -24.80 -16.80 -11.37
CA ARG A 731 -25.82 -17.66 -10.75
C ARG A 731 -25.13 -18.85 -10.09
N GLY A 732 -24.90 -18.77 -8.78
CA GLY A 732 -24.02 -19.70 -8.06
C GLY A 732 -22.58 -19.60 -8.57
N GLU A 733 -22.04 -20.69 -9.10
CA GLU A 733 -20.70 -20.70 -9.74
C GLU A 733 -20.73 -20.50 -11.27
N LYS A 734 -21.91 -20.39 -11.86
CA LYS A 734 -22.09 -20.31 -13.32
C LYS A 734 -22.16 -18.86 -13.78
N VAL A 735 -21.30 -18.49 -14.73
CA VAL A 735 -21.32 -17.20 -15.43
C VAL A 735 -22.35 -17.29 -16.57
N ILE A 736 -23.25 -16.31 -16.66
CA ILE A 736 -24.24 -16.18 -17.70
C ILE A 736 -24.11 -14.82 -18.35
N LEU A 737 -23.93 -14.79 -19.68
CA LEU A 737 -23.93 -13.54 -20.43
C LEU A 737 -25.39 -13.06 -20.62
N PRO A 738 -25.72 -11.82 -20.19
CA PRO A 738 -27.08 -11.31 -20.25
C PRO A 738 -27.49 -11.05 -21.70
N ARG A 739 -28.55 -11.69 -22.13
CA ARG A 739 -29.25 -11.44 -23.42
C ARG A 739 -30.65 -10.90 -23.14
N GLY A 740 -31.25 -10.23 -24.09
CA GLY A 740 -32.60 -9.70 -23.93
C GLY A 740 -33.60 -10.75 -23.41
N ASN A 741 -33.43 -12.03 -23.78
CA ASN A 741 -34.29 -13.15 -23.33
C ASN A 741 -33.79 -13.85 -22.05
N THR A 742 -32.71 -13.40 -21.44
CA THR A 742 -32.21 -13.95 -20.17
C THR A 742 -33.12 -13.51 -19.05
N ARG A 743 -33.61 -14.48 -18.26
CA ARG A 743 -34.46 -14.23 -17.09
C ARG A 743 -33.58 -14.15 -15.83
N LEU A 744 -33.69 -13.05 -15.09
CA LEU A 744 -33.02 -12.88 -13.80
C LEU A 744 -33.70 -13.75 -12.73
N GLN A 745 -32.93 -14.31 -11.81
CA GLN A 745 -33.40 -15.08 -10.67
C GLN A 745 -32.99 -14.42 -9.36
N GLY A 746 -33.71 -14.72 -8.29
CA GLY A 746 -33.29 -14.29 -6.95
C GLY A 746 -31.89 -14.84 -6.63
N GLU A 747 -31.08 -14.04 -5.96
CA GLU A 747 -29.68 -14.30 -5.63
C GLU A 747 -28.68 -14.26 -6.80
N ASP A 748 -29.14 -13.96 -8.03
CA ASP A 748 -28.21 -13.62 -9.11
C ASP A 748 -27.37 -12.40 -8.73
N ARG A 749 -26.06 -12.50 -8.91
CA ARG A 749 -25.16 -11.34 -8.82
C ARG A 749 -24.97 -10.77 -10.21
N VAL A 750 -25.41 -9.56 -10.37
CA VAL A 750 -25.46 -8.88 -11.66
C VAL A 750 -24.40 -7.79 -11.70
N GLU A 751 -23.53 -7.82 -12.68
CA GLU A 751 -22.53 -6.78 -12.91
C GLU A 751 -23.05 -5.79 -13.94
N ILE A 752 -23.13 -4.51 -13.51
CA ILE A 752 -23.60 -3.39 -14.33
C ILE A 752 -22.45 -2.40 -14.57
N VAL A 753 -22.42 -1.82 -15.77
CA VAL A 753 -21.42 -0.87 -16.21
C VAL A 753 -22.09 0.42 -16.67
N GLY A 754 -21.57 1.58 -16.20
CA GLY A 754 -22.14 2.90 -16.54
C GLY A 754 -21.43 4.05 -15.84
N HIS A 755 -21.99 5.26 -15.93
CA HIS A 755 -21.50 6.41 -15.15
C HIS A 755 -22.01 6.33 -13.69
N GLU A 756 -21.25 6.86 -12.75
CA GLU A 756 -21.46 6.67 -11.30
C GLU A 756 -22.86 7.05 -10.79
N GLU A 757 -23.40 8.18 -11.26
CA GLU A 757 -24.78 8.61 -10.88
C GLU A 757 -25.86 7.66 -11.40
N GLN A 758 -25.64 7.09 -12.57
CA GLN A 758 -26.60 6.19 -13.21
C GLN A 758 -26.50 4.76 -12.69
N LEU A 759 -25.31 4.35 -12.23
CA LEU A 759 -25.12 3.06 -11.55
C LEU A 759 -25.91 2.98 -10.23
N LEU A 760 -26.00 4.08 -9.48
CA LEU A 760 -26.83 4.18 -8.27
C LEU A 760 -28.33 4.00 -8.58
N GLN A 761 -28.80 4.63 -9.68
CA GLN A 761 -30.18 4.48 -10.12
C GLN A 761 -30.46 3.07 -10.63
N ALA A 762 -29.53 2.46 -11.38
CA ALA A 762 -29.63 1.09 -11.86
C ALA A 762 -29.67 0.07 -10.70
N GLU A 763 -28.85 0.27 -9.66
CA GLU A 763 -28.86 -0.54 -8.44
C GLU A 763 -30.24 -0.48 -7.76
N THR A 764 -30.81 0.72 -7.65
CA THR A 764 -32.16 0.89 -7.08
C THR A 764 -33.23 0.18 -7.92
N CYS A 765 -33.15 0.25 -9.25
CA CYS A 765 -34.06 -0.43 -10.15
C CYS A 765 -33.95 -1.96 -10.10
N LEU A 766 -32.78 -2.50 -9.83
CA LEU A 766 -32.55 -3.95 -9.76
C LEU A 766 -32.91 -4.54 -8.38
N ALA A 767 -32.80 -3.73 -7.32
CA ALA A 767 -33.03 -4.15 -5.94
C ALA A 767 -34.44 -3.85 -5.42
N SER A 768 -35.17 -2.86 -5.99
CA SER A 768 -36.55 -2.51 -5.61
C SER A 768 -37.58 -3.41 -6.26
#